data_06a84a0aa4bb15313777edd7dedd280f
#
_entry.id   06a84a0aa4bb15313777edd7dedd280f
#
_cell.length_a   1.000
_cell.length_b   1.000
_cell.length_c   1.000
_cell.angle_alpha   90.00
_cell.angle_beta   90.00
_cell.angle_gamma   90.00
#
_symmetry.space_group_name_H-M   'P 1'
#
loop_
_entity.id
_entity.type
_entity.pdbx_description
1 polymer ?
#
loop_
_entity_poly.entity_id
_entity_poly.type
_entity_poly.pdbx_seq_one_letter_code
_entity_poly.pdbx_strand_id
1 'polypeptide(L)'
;MRLVLRFFGLLFAAGTILFVVAVAGAAGLLWHYSKSLPDYSQLQDYEPAVMTRVHASDGSLLAEYAHERRLYIPIQAIPKLVTNAFVAAEDKNFYEHNGIDFSGIVRASLLYVQQYGRGRRPQGASTITQQVAKNFLLNNEVSLSRKVKEALLSMKIERAFSKEKILELYLNEIYLGMGAYGVAAASLLYFDKSVHELSVAEAAYLAALPKAPNNYHPFRQRERALERRNYVIERMLEDHYITAQQAEQARKEPLKITQREAGAHVFAAEYFAEEVRRYLSDTYSEKQLYEGGLSVRTTLDPKMQVLARKVLVDGFTHFDEQHGYRGPVARIDIAGDWGLKLAEVKALSDIAPWRLAVVLESSDTSARIGLQPPREPSGAVSKSREIGTIPLEGMKWAKPASASAKGKVPAKVAPLLEPGSVVFVEPLGKDDQFRLRQVPEVSGALVAMDPQTGRVLAMVGGFSYEQSQFNRATQALRQPGSSFKPLVYAAALDNGYTPSTVVLDAPLEIDTGTGIWAPENYTKKYYGPSTLRFGIEQSRNVMTVRLAQEIGMPLIGEYAKRFGVYDNLPPYLSFSLGAGETTLLKMVGAYAMFDNGGRKIQPTLIDRIQDRYGRTVYKHDTRECRGCDADKWANQSEPVLIDKRERVLDPMTAYQITSMMEGVVQRGTATVVKEVGKPIAGKTGTTNDEKDAWFIGFSPDLVVGVYLGYDKPRHLGKGATGGVLAAPIVRDFMKVALADKPAVPFRVPAGIKLIRIDPKTGMRAGPGDQRVILEAFKPGTAPPDNYSVVGVTDADGRPLGVSPEADRAVRAGTGGLY
;
A
#
# COMPACT_ATOMS: atom_id res chain seq x y z
N MET A 1 46.82 -44.82 -68.73
CA MET A 1 45.52 -44.09 -68.82
C MET A 1 44.33 -44.93 -68.30
N ARG A 2 44.12 -46.17 -68.74
CA ARG A 2 42.99 -47.04 -68.29
C ARG A 2 43.00 -47.35 -66.78
N LEU A 3 44.16 -47.57 -66.11
CA LEU A 3 44.28 -47.86 -64.68
C LEU A 3 43.97 -46.59 -63.80
N VAL A 4 44.39 -45.46 -64.25
CA VAL A 4 44.13 -44.19 -63.55
C VAL A 4 42.61 -43.78 -63.63
N LEU A 5 41.97 -44.04 -64.82
CA LEU A 5 40.54 -43.88 -64.98
C LEU A 5 39.72 -44.88 -64.09
N ARG A 6 40.15 -46.08 -63.91
CA ARG A 6 39.54 -47.08 -63.03
C ARG A 6 39.69 -46.65 -61.49
N PHE A 7 40.84 -46.12 -61.13
CA PHE A 7 41.09 -45.63 -59.79
C PHE A 7 40.23 -44.45 -59.43
N PHE A 8 40.13 -43.42 -60.34
CA PHE A 8 39.22 -42.32 -60.11
C PHE A 8 37.73 -42.72 -60.17
N GLY A 9 37.37 -43.70 -61.02
CA GLY A 9 36.01 -44.26 -61.01
C GLY A 9 35.69 -45.02 -59.71
N LEU A 10 36.61 -45.72 -59.09
CA LEU A 10 36.42 -46.38 -57.79
C LEU A 10 36.33 -45.35 -56.66
N LEU A 11 37.14 -44.30 -56.69
CA LEU A 11 37.06 -43.21 -55.73
C LEU A 11 35.71 -42.42 -55.85
N PHE A 12 35.27 -42.21 -57.05
CA PHE A 12 33.97 -41.57 -57.29
C PHE A 12 32.82 -42.46 -56.82
N ALA A 13 32.87 -43.79 -57.12
CA ALA A 13 31.84 -44.73 -56.65
C ALA A 13 31.84 -44.83 -55.10
N ALA A 14 33.02 -44.95 -54.47
CA ALA A 14 33.14 -44.99 -53.03
C ALA A 14 32.62 -43.65 -52.39
N GLY A 15 32.97 -42.53 -52.99
CA GLY A 15 32.44 -41.19 -52.60
C GLY A 15 30.91 -41.11 -52.71
N THR A 16 30.36 -41.64 -53.79
CA THR A 16 28.90 -41.67 -54.03
C THR A 16 28.20 -42.58 -53.01
N ILE A 17 28.75 -43.78 -52.74
CA ILE A 17 28.20 -44.67 -51.72
C ILE A 17 28.23 -44.03 -50.35
N LEU A 18 29.37 -43.44 -49.94
CA LEU A 18 29.49 -42.70 -48.69
C LEU A 18 28.48 -41.56 -48.59
N PHE A 19 28.30 -40.81 -49.67
CA PHE A 19 27.31 -39.76 -49.75
C PHE A 19 25.89 -40.30 -49.57
N VAL A 20 25.50 -41.36 -50.25
CA VAL A 20 24.19 -42.00 -50.15
C VAL A 20 23.94 -42.52 -48.73
N VAL A 21 24.93 -43.19 -48.11
CA VAL A 21 24.84 -43.67 -46.74
C VAL A 21 24.70 -42.50 -45.76
N ALA A 22 25.46 -41.44 -45.96
CA ALA A 22 25.36 -40.23 -45.14
C ALA A 22 23.97 -39.56 -45.27
N VAL A 23 23.43 -39.45 -46.48
CA VAL A 23 22.09 -38.90 -46.73
C VAL A 23 21.01 -39.80 -46.13
N ALA A 24 21.12 -41.14 -46.28
CA ALA A 24 20.18 -42.09 -45.69
C ALA A 24 20.24 -42.06 -44.15
N GLY A 25 21.44 -41.97 -43.56
CA GLY A 25 21.63 -41.80 -42.13
C GLY A 25 21.04 -40.48 -41.59
N ALA A 26 21.28 -39.41 -42.30
CA ALA A 26 20.69 -38.10 -41.98
C ALA A 26 19.14 -38.12 -42.08
N ALA A 27 18.59 -38.73 -43.13
CA ALA A 27 17.15 -38.89 -43.28
C ALA A 27 16.53 -39.78 -42.19
N GLY A 28 17.20 -40.85 -41.79
CA GLY A 28 16.80 -41.72 -40.68
C GLY A 28 16.78 -40.99 -39.33
N LEU A 29 17.83 -40.19 -39.06
CA LEU A 29 17.90 -39.34 -37.87
C LEU A 29 16.77 -38.29 -37.86
N LEU A 30 16.56 -37.62 -38.97
CA LEU A 30 15.47 -36.62 -39.10
C LEU A 30 14.10 -37.26 -38.90
N TRP A 31 13.88 -38.47 -39.46
CA TRP A 31 12.63 -39.21 -39.26
C TRP A 31 12.46 -39.65 -37.80
N HIS A 32 13.51 -40.12 -37.14
CA HIS A 32 13.49 -40.50 -35.72
C HIS A 32 13.09 -39.31 -34.84
N TYR A 33 13.76 -38.17 -35.00
CA TYR A 33 13.47 -36.98 -34.20
C TYR A 33 12.16 -36.32 -34.57
N SER A 34 11.67 -36.47 -35.80
CA SER A 34 10.38 -35.89 -36.22
C SER A 34 9.17 -36.46 -35.47
N LYS A 35 9.27 -37.72 -34.99
CA LYS A 35 8.22 -38.39 -34.20
C LYS A 35 8.16 -37.93 -32.75
N SER A 36 9.24 -37.35 -32.21
CA SER A 36 9.35 -36.90 -30.83
C SER A 36 9.26 -35.36 -30.71
N LEU A 37 8.74 -34.67 -31.72
CA LEU A 37 8.57 -33.22 -31.68
C LEU A 37 7.36 -32.83 -30.85
N PRO A 38 7.49 -31.80 -29.98
CA PRO A 38 6.32 -31.20 -29.32
C PRO A 38 5.31 -30.64 -30.31
N ASP A 39 4.07 -30.56 -29.89
CA ASP A 39 3.02 -29.93 -30.66
C ASP A 39 3.21 -28.40 -30.72
N TYR A 40 3.34 -27.86 -31.93
CA TYR A 40 3.50 -26.43 -32.18
C TYR A 40 2.18 -25.68 -32.28
N SER A 41 1.04 -26.39 -32.31
CA SER A 41 -0.30 -25.74 -32.30
C SER A 41 -0.51 -24.89 -31.04
N GLN A 42 0.15 -25.25 -29.94
CA GLN A 42 0.16 -24.47 -28.69
C GLN A 42 0.62 -23.01 -28.89
N LEU A 43 1.37 -22.71 -29.97
CA LEU A 43 1.78 -21.34 -30.30
C LEU A 43 0.64 -20.50 -30.90
N GLN A 44 -0.44 -21.13 -31.41
CA GLN A 44 -1.61 -20.41 -31.93
C GLN A 44 -2.39 -19.75 -30.81
N ASP A 45 -2.59 -20.51 -29.72
CA ASP A 45 -3.36 -20.11 -28.55
C ASP A 45 -2.43 -19.67 -27.40
N TYR A 46 -1.15 -19.39 -27.74
CA TYR A 46 -0.19 -18.96 -26.70
C TYR A 46 -0.58 -17.62 -26.12
N GLU A 47 -1.00 -17.66 -24.89
CA GLU A 47 -1.17 -16.47 -24.05
C GLU A 47 0.07 -16.31 -23.15
N PRO A 48 0.93 -15.33 -23.44
CA PRO A 48 2.11 -15.06 -22.61
C PRO A 48 1.68 -14.70 -21.19
N ALA A 49 2.49 -15.11 -20.20
CA ALA A 49 2.36 -14.57 -18.86
C ALA A 49 2.53 -13.05 -18.92
N VAL A 50 1.55 -12.30 -18.45
CA VAL A 50 1.58 -10.83 -18.43
C VAL A 50 1.51 -10.36 -16.98
N MET A 51 2.39 -9.42 -16.63
CA MET A 51 2.40 -8.86 -15.29
C MET A 51 1.09 -8.13 -14.96
N THR A 52 0.63 -8.28 -13.72
CA THR A 52 -0.46 -7.47 -13.19
C THR A 52 0.08 -6.12 -12.73
N ARG A 53 -0.61 -5.05 -13.13
CA ARG A 53 -0.29 -3.67 -12.76
C ARG A 53 -1.33 -3.09 -11.84
N VAL A 54 -0.87 -2.53 -10.75
CA VAL A 54 -1.70 -1.86 -9.75
C VAL A 54 -1.41 -0.37 -9.78
N HIS A 55 -2.45 0.41 -9.98
CA HIS A 55 -2.37 1.87 -10.09
C HIS A 55 -3.14 2.55 -8.96
N ALA A 56 -2.65 3.69 -8.50
CA ALA A 56 -3.37 4.59 -7.62
C ALA A 56 -4.58 5.23 -8.30
N SER A 57 -5.38 5.98 -7.57
CA SER A 57 -6.58 6.64 -8.10
C SER A 57 -6.28 7.67 -9.19
N ASP A 58 -5.10 8.30 -9.18
CA ASP A 58 -4.62 9.25 -10.20
C ASP A 58 -4.00 8.57 -11.44
N GLY A 59 -3.80 7.25 -11.40
CA GLY A 59 -3.18 6.48 -12.47
C GLY A 59 -1.69 6.21 -12.30
N SER A 60 -1.04 6.78 -11.29
CA SER A 60 0.35 6.47 -10.98
C SER A 60 0.51 4.99 -10.61
N LEU A 61 1.63 4.39 -11.01
CA LEU A 61 1.91 2.99 -10.75
C LEU A 61 2.29 2.77 -9.27
N LEU A 62 1.59 1.88 -8.58
CA LEU A 62 1.86 1.49 -7.20
C LEU A 62 2.71 0.22 -7.09
N ALA A 63 2.34 -0.81 -7.85
CA ALA A 63 3.00 -2.11 -7.79
C ALA A 63 2.85 -2.87 -9.10
N GLU A 64 3.80 -3.76 -9.37
CA GLU A 64 3.77 -4.73 -10.45
C GLU A 64 3.98 -6.13 -9.85
N TYR A 65 3.08 -7.06 -10.20
CA TYR A 65 3.15 -8.45 -9.74
C TYR A 65 3.43 -9.35 -10.93
N ALA A 66 4.58 -10.01 -10.90
CA ALA A 66 5.01 -10.95 -11.92
C ALA A 66 6.08 -11.90 -11.37
N HIS A 67 6.10 -13.15 -11.83
CA HIS A 67 7.27 -14.02 -11.68
C HIS A 67 8.38 -13.59 -12.63
N GLU A 68 7.96 -13.14 -13.83
CA GLU A 68 8.82 -12.61 -14.88
C GLU A 68 8.24 -11.27 -15.35
N ARG A 69 9.09 -10.23 -15.40
CA ARG A 69 8.63 -8.92 -15.91
C ARG A 69 8.41 -9.00 -17.40
N ARG A 70 7.15 -9.14 -17.81
CA ARG A 70 6.72 -9.25 -19.19
C ARG A 70 5.54 -8.35 -19.49
N LEU A 71 5.66 -7.62 -20.61
CA LEU A 71 4.58 -6.85 -21.21
C LEU A 71 4.41 -7.33 -22.64
N TYR A 72 3.24 -7.83 -22.97
CA TYR A 72 2.93 -8.22 -24.33
C TYR A 72 2.49 -7.00 -25.14
N ILE A 73 3.07 -6.83 -26.32
CA ILE A 73 2.66 -5.84 -27.33
C ILE A 73 2.53 -6.52 -28.69
N PRO A 74 1.45 -6.27 -29.46
CA PRO A 74 1.31 -6.81 -30.80
C PRO A 74 2.37 -6.22 -31.73
N ILE A 75 2.74 -6.97 -32.76
CA ILE A 75 3.84 -6.55 -33.68
C ILE A 75 3.60 -5.19 -34.34
N GLN A 76 2.33 -4.85 -34.59
CA GLN A 76 1.94 -3.57 -35.19
C GLN A 76 2.24 -2.37 -34.24
N ALA A 77 2.30 -2.62 -32.95
CA ALA A 77 2.65 -1.62 -31.92
C ALA A 77 4.15 -1.58 -31.61
N ILE A 78 4.99 -2.43 -32.22
CA ILE A 78 6.44 -2.39 -32.08
C ILE A 78 7.02 -1.53 -33.21
N PRO A 79 7.76 -0.42 -32.92
CA PRO A 79 8.37 0.41 -33.94
C PRO A 79 9.34 -0.37 -34.82
N LYS A 80 9.39 -0.04 -36.12
CA LYS A 80 10.33 -0.66 -37.07
C LYS A 80 11.78 -0.50 -36.64
N LEU A 81 12.14 0.57 -35.96
CA LEU A 81 13.48 0.76 -35.40
C LEU A 81 13.87 -0.41 -34.48
N VAL A 82 12.96 -0.83 -33.61
CA VAL A 82 13.20 -1.90 -32.65
C VAL A 82 13.26 -3.25 -33.38
N THR A 83 12.27 -3.57 -34.22
CA THR A 83 12.25 -4.84 -35.00
C THR A 83 13.50 -4.98 -35.85
N ASN A 84 13.91 -3.92 -36.56
CA ASN A 84 15.10 -3.91 -37.39
C ASN A 84 16.40 -4.09 -36.59
N ALA A 85 16.51 -3.51 -35.41
CA ALA A 85 17.66 -3.71 -34.53
C ALA A 85 17.85 -5.18 -34.14
N PHE A 86 16.75 -5.87 -33.78
CA PHE A 86 16.81 -7.30 -33.43
C PHE A 86 17.08 -8.19 -34.64
N VAL A 87 16.48 -7.89 -35.79
CA VAL A 87 16.74 -8.63 -37.04
C VAL A 87 18.20 -8.47 -37.46
N ALA A 88 18.73 -7.23 -37.46
CA ALA A 88 20.14 -6.97 -37.79
C ALA A 88 21.12 -7.65 -36.82
N ALA A 89 20.76 -7.74 -35.53
CA ALA A 89 21.62 -8.31 -34.51
C ALA A 89 21.67 -9.84 -34.52
N GLU A 90 20.53 -10.49 -34.79
CA GLU A 90 20.31 -11.93 -34.55
C GLU A 90 20.09 -12.74 -35.83
N ASP A 91 19.45 -12.19 -36.87
CA ASP A 91 19.02 -12.94 -38.05
C ASP A 91 18.83 -12.03 -39.27
N LYS A 92 19.92 -11.59 -39.88
CA LYS A 92 19.93 -10.65 -41.02
C LYS A 92 18.97 -11.07 -42.17
N ASN A 93 18.92 -12.38 -42.47
CA ASN A 93 18.14 -12.93 -43.60
C ASN A 93 16.76 -13.44 -43.12
N PHE A 94 16.26 -12.96 -41.98
CA PHE A 94 15.02 -13.46 -41.37
C PHE A 94 13.84 -13.55 -42.34
N TYR A 95 13.68 -12.56 -43.20
CA TYR A 95 12.56 -12.50 -44.16
C TYR A 95 12.77 -13.36 -45.41
N GLU A 96 14.00 -13.92 -45.62
CA GLU A 96 14.36 -14.62 -46.86
C GLU A 96 14.35 -16.16 -46.70
N HIS A 97 14.67 -16.66 -45.50
CA HIS A 97 14.77 -18.12 -45.26
C HIS A 97 13.48 -18.68 -44.61
N ASN A 98 13.33 -20.02 -44.71
CA ASN A 98 12.18 -20.76 -44.17
C ASN A 98 12.56 -21.51 -42.85
N GLY A 99 13.00 -20.77 -41.82
CA GLY A 99 13.32 -21.28 -40.50
C GLY A 99 14.80 -21.63 -40.29
N ILE A 100 15.55 -21.94 -41.32
CA ILE A 100 16.99 -22.22 -41.29
C ILE A 100 17.69 -21.34 -42.34
N ASP A 101 18.68 -20.55 -41.90
CA ASP A 101 19.56 -19.82 -42.82
C ASP A 101 20.77 -20.71 -43.24
N PHE A 102 20.62 -21.44 -44.35
CA PHE A 102 21.70 -22.27 -44.90
C PHE A 102 22.91 -21.44 -45.32
N SER A 103 22.72 -20.27 -45.86
CA SER A 103 23.78 -19.36 -46.26
C SER A 103 24.61 -18.86 -45.06
N GLY A 104 23.92 -18.57 -43.98
CA GLY A 104 24.51 -18.21 -42.69
C GLY A 104 25.33 -19.36 -42.08
N ILE A 105 24.82 -20.58 -42.15
CA ILE A 105 25.54 -21.77 -41.68
C ILE A 105 26.84 -21.99 -42.45
N VAL A 106 26.80 -21.91 -43.79
CA VAL A 106 27.99 -22.03 -44.61
C VAL A 106 29.03 -20.97 -44.31
N ARG A 107 28.59 -19.71 -44.20
CA ARG A 107 29.43 -18.57 -43.81
C ARG A 107 30.05 -18.74 -42.43
N ALA A 108 29.28 -19.17 -41.44
CA ALA A 108 29.76 -19.40 -40.08
C ALA A 108 30.79 -20.57 -40.04
N SER A 109 30.57 -21.63 -40.85
CA SER A 109 31.48 -22.76 -40.97
C SER A 109 32.80 -22.35 -41.60
N LEU A 110 32.79 -21.52 -42.67
CA LEU A 110 34.00 -21.00 -43.31
C LEU A 110 34.81 -20.11 -42.34
N LEU A 111 34.14 -19.24 -41.60
CA LEU A 111 34.76 -18.40 -40.59
C LEU A 111 35.37 -19.24 -39.45
N TYR A 112 34.69 -20.30 -39.04
CA TYR A 112 35.20 -21.22 -38.03
C TYR A 112 36.50 -21.89 -38.47
N VAL A 113 36.57 -22.37 -39.72
CA VAL A 113 37.80 -22.99 -40.31
C VAL A 113 38.93 -21.96 -40.39
N GLN A 114 38.64 -20.72 -40.79
CA GLN A 114 39.62 -19.60 -40.87
C GLN A 114 40.15 -19.16 -39.49
N GLN A 115 39.35 -19.34 -38.43
CA GLN A 115 39.68 -18.92 -37.06
C GLN A 115 40.10 -20.10 -36.18
N TYR A 116 40.17 -21.29 -36.73
CA TYR A 116 40.57 -22.52 -36.01
C TYR A 116 41.98 -22.33 -35.42
N GLY A 117 42.09 -22.50 -34.10
CA GLY A 117 43.35 -22.27 -33.36
C GLY A 117 43.51 -20.88 -32.71
N ARG A 118 42.60 -19.87 -32.96
CA ARG A 118 42.68 -18.55 -32.36
C ARG A 118 41.82 -18.35 -31.08
N GLY A 119 41.29 -19.43 -30.51
CA GLY A 119 40.59 -19.41 -29.22
C GLY A 119 39.27 -18.62 -29.17
N ARG A 120 38.78 -18.14 -30.31
CA ARG A 120 37.50 -17.43 -30.38
C ARG A 120 36.34 -18.39 -30.65
N ARG A 121 35.29 -18.33 -29.88
CA ARG A 121 34.06 -19.13 -30.08
C ARG A 121 33.41 -18.74 -31.40
N PRO A 122 32.88 -19.73 -32.17
CA PRO A 122 32.23 -19.45 -33.45
C PRO A 122 31.02 -18.52 -33.28
N GLN A 123 30.76 -17.73 -34.31
CA GLN A 123 29.62 -16.87 -34.42
C GLN A 123 28.34 -17.74 -34.50
N GLY A 124 27.31 -17.46 -33.66
CA GLY A 124 26.09 -18.28 -33.68
C GLY A 124 25.33 -18.14 -35.02
N ALA A 125 24.89 -19.25 -35.58
CA ALA A 125 24.10 -19.32 -36.83
C ALA A 125 22.65 -19.76 -36.53
N SER A 126 22.13 -19.45 -35.36
CA SER A 126 20.73 -19.78 -35.02
C SER A 126 19.82 -18.66 -35.48
N THR A 127 18.73 -18.99 -36.18
CA THR A 127 17.71 -18.04 -36.62
C THR A 127 16.78 -17.63 -35.49
N ILE A 128 16.06 -16.51 -35.67
CA ILE A 128 14.98 -16.05 -34.75
C ILE A 128 13.94 -17.18 -34.59
N THR A 129 13.54 -17.84 -35.68
CA THR A 129 12.56 -18.93 -35.60
C THR A 129 13.08 -20.14 -34.79
N GLN A 130 14.37 -20.45 -34.89
CA GLN A 130 14.98 -21.48 -34.05
C GLN A 130 15.01 -21.08 -32.56
N GLN A 131 15.19 -19.80 -32.28
CA GLN A 131 15.12 -19.27 -30.91
C GLN A 131 13.70 -19.33 -30.35
N VAL A 132 12.66 -19.04 -31.17
CA VAL A 132 11.26 -19.25 -30.81
C VAL A 132 11.00 -20.73 -30.51
N ALA A 133 11.39 -21.64 -31.41
CA ALA A 133 11.23 -23.07 -31.19
C ALA A 133 11.89 -23.55 -29.88
N LYS A 134 13.10 -23.04 -29.58
CA LYS A 134 13.81 -23.33 -28.35
C LYS A 134 13.09 -22.83 -27.11
N ASN A 135 12.68 -21.57 -27.10
CA ASN A 135 12.17 -20.91 -25.89
C ASN A 135 10.76 -21.39 -25.51
N PHE A 136 9.94 -21.77 -26.49
CA PHE A 136 8.55 -22.17 -26.26
C PHE A 136 8.33 -23.70 -26.17
N LEU A 137 9.12 -24.46 -26.89
CA LEU A 137 8.80 -25.88 -27.15
C LEU A 137 9.86 -26.85 -26.64
N LEU A 138 11.04 -26.39 -26.26
CA LEU A 138 12.17 -27.26 -25.93
C LEU A 138 12.79 -26.90 -24.56
N ASN A 139 13.50 -27.89 -23.97
CA ASN A 139 14.21 -27.71 -22.70
C ASN A 139 15.56 -27.01 -22.90
N ASN A 140 16.13 -26.43 -21.81
CA ASN A 140 17.41 -25.72 -21.84
C ASN A 140 18.66 -26.64 -21.91
N GLU A 141 18.51 -27.95 -22.16
CA GLU A 141 19.64 -28.87 -22.30
C GLU A 141 20.50 -28.54 -23.53
N VAL A 142 21.82 -28.55 -23.36
CA VAL A 142 22.77 -28.36 -24.47
C VAL A 142 23.06 -29.72 -25.09
N SER A 143 22.28 -30.16 -26.10
CA SER A 143 22.46 -31.43 -26.80
C SER A 143 22.30 -31.27 -28.29
N LEU A 144 22.96 -32.18 -29.07
CA LEU A 144 22.81 -32.23 -30.52
C LEU A 144 21.36 -32.58 -30.90
N SER A 145 20.70 -33.45 -30.14
CA SER A 145 19.30 -33.84 -30.36
C SER A 145 18.37 -32.64 -30.28
N ARG A 146 18.57 -31.75 -29.29
CA ARG A 146 17.82 -30.52 -29.18
C ARG A 146 18.01 -29.61 -30.40
N LYS A 147 19.27 -29.50 -30.89
CA LYS A 147 19.59 -28.67 -32.07
C LYS A 147 18.90 -29.19 -33.34
N VAL A 148 18.82 -30.51 -33.50
CA VAL A 148 18.03 -31.12 -34.61
C VAL A 148 16.56 -30.85 -34.45
N LYS A 149 16.01 -30.98 -33.24
CA LYS A 149 14.59 -30.65 -32.97
C LYS A 149 14.28 -29.17 -33.22
N GLU A 150 15.19 -28.25 -32.79
CA GLU A 150 15.05 -26.78 -33.10
C GLU A 150 14.93 -26.56 -34.60
N ALA A 151 15.77 -27.15 -35.40
CA ALA A 151 15.77 -27.00 -36.85
C ALA A 151 14.48 -27.56 -37.48
N LEU A 152 14.03 -28.75 -37.03
CA LEU A 152 12.78 -29.34 -37.55
C LEU A 152 11.54 -28.54 -37.15
N LEU A 153 11.49 -28.05 -35.89
CA LEU A 153 10.40 -27.22 -35.41
C LEU A 153 10.38 -25.87 -36.10
N SER A 154 11.53 -25.23 -36.34
CA SER A 154 11.59 -23.94 -37.01
C SER A 154 11.00 -24.03 -38.43
N MET A 155 11.25 -25.09 -39.18
CA MET A 155 10.66 -25.30 -40.48
C MET A 155 9.13 -25.52 -40.42
N LYS A 156 8.64 -26.20 -39.37
CA LYS A 156 7.19 -26.36 -39.15
C LYS A 156 6.50 -25.06 -38.76
N ILE A 157 7.15 -24.29 -37.86
CA ILE A 157 6.65 -22.96 -37.40
C ILE A 157 6.53 -22.00 -38.60
N GLU A 158 7.52 -21.94 -39.47
CA GLU A 158 7.51 -21.08 -40.67
C GLU A 158 6.42 -21.45 -41.68
N ARG A 159 5.98 -22.72 -41.71
CA ARG A 159 4.85 -23.13 -42.56
C ARG A 159 3.51 -22.78 -41.93
N ALA A 160 3.43 -22.66 -40.60
CA ALA A 160 2.18 -22.45 -39.88
C ALA A 160 1.91 -20.98 -39.55
N PHE A 161 2.97 -20.14 -39.41
CA PHE A 161 2.87 -18.75 -38.97
C PHE A 161 3.58 -17.80 -39.91
N SER A 162 3.05 -16.56 -40.01
CA SER A 162 3.72 -15.49 -40.77
C SER A 162 5.00 -15.03 -40.09
N LYS A 163 5.90 -14.41 -40.84
CA LYS A 163 7.12 -13.79 -40.31
C LYS A 163 6.84 -12.76 -39.19
N GLU A 164 5.79 -11.97 -39.37
CA GLU A 164 5.34 -11.00 -38.37
C GLU A 164 4.93 -11.68 -37.07
N LYS A 165 4.19 -12.82 -37.16
CA LYS A 165 3.77 -13.55 -35.96
C LYS A 165 4.96 -14.20 -35.26
N ILE A 166 5.90 -14.76 -35.97
CA ILE A 166 7.14 -15.34 -35.45
C ILE A 166 7.97 -14.26 -34.72
N LEU A 167 8.12 -13.09 -35.35
CA LEU A 167 8.84 -11.96 -34.77
C LEU A 167 8.13 -11.39 -33.52
N GLU A 168 6.79 -11.35 -33.54
CA GLU A 168 5.96 -10.98 -32.38
C GLU A 168 6.23 -11.90 -31.19
N LEU A 169 6.15 -13.21 -31.42
CA LEU A 169 6.45 -14.22 -30.38
C LEU A 169 7.87 -14.03 -29.83
N TYR A 170 8.85 -13.86 -30.72
CA TYR A 170 10.23 -13.65 -30.33
C TYR A 170 10.42 -12.41 -29.45
N LEU A 171 9.96 -11.24 -29.92
CA LEU A 171 10.15 -9.95 -29.26
C LEU A 171 9.41 -9.83 -27.93
N ASN A 172 8.36 -10.61 -27.70
CA ASN A 172 7.63 -10.67 -26.44
C ASN A 172 8.18 -11.70 -25.45
N GLU A 173 8.98 -12.69 -25.93
CA GLU A 173 9.46 -13.80 -25.09
C GLU A 173 10.94 -13.69 -24.72
N ILE A 174 11.77 -13.07 -25.56
CA ILE A 174 13.21 -13.09 -25.40
C ILE A 174 13.68 -12.50 -24.07
N TYR A 175 14.51 -13.23 -23.34
CA TYR A 175 15.10 -12.75 -22.10
C TYR A 175 16.19 -11.70 -22.35
N LEU A 176 16.03 -10.50 -21.77
CA LEU A 176 16.90 -9.36 -21.99
C LEU A 176 17.70 -8.96 -20.72
N GLY A 177 17.77 -9.85 -19.73
CA GLY A 177 18.52 -9.57 -18.50
C GLY A 177 17.69 -8.86 -17.43
N MET A 178 18.22 -8.84 -16.19
CA MET A 178 17.62 -8.19 -15.03
C MET A 178 16.14 -8.60 -14.76
N GLY A 179 15.76 -9.83 -15.17
CA GLY A 179 14.39 -10.34 -15.03
C GLY A 179 13.39 -9.83 -16.08
N ALA A 180 13.83 -9.07 -17.11
CA ALA A 180 12.97 -8.59 -18.16
C ALA A 180 12.86 -9.60 -19.32
N TYR A 181 11.62 -9.93 -19.68
CA TYR A 181 11.26 -10.75 -20.82
C TYR A 181 10.47 -9.88 -21.83
N GLY A 182 10.92 -9.89 -23.08
CA GLY A 182 10.39 -9.07 -24.16
C GLY A 182 10.84 -7.61 -24.15
N VAL A 183 10.72 -7.01 -25.34
CA VAL A 183 11.27 -5.67 -25.59
C VAL A 183 10.55 -4.56 -24.82
N ALA A 184 9.24 -4.70 -24.57
CA ALA A 184 8.48 -3.68 -23.85
C ALA A 184 8.86 -3.61 -22.37
N ALA A 185 8.97 -4.77 -21.71
CA ALA A 185 9.41 -4.81 -20.32
C ALA A 185 10.86 -4.35 -20.17
N ALA A 186 11.74 -4.72 -21.11
CA ALA A 186 13.13 -4.26 -21.12
C ALA A 186 13.25 -2.74 -21.36
N SER A 187 12.49 -2.16 -22.27
CA SER A 187 12.45 -0.72 -22.52
C SER A 187 12.12 0.07 -21.26
N LEU A 188 11.09 -0.35 -20.54
CA LEU A 188 10.71 0.27 -19.26
C LEU A 188 11.77 0.05 -18.16
N LEU A 189 12.32 -1.17 -18.07
CA LEU A 189 13.28 -1.49 -17.01
C LEU A 189 14.61 -0.74 -17.16
N TYR A 190 15.13 -0.66 -18.41
CA TYR A 190 16.45 -0.07 -18.66
C TYR A 190 16.40 1.45 -18.86
N PHE A 191 15.31 1.97 -19.45
CA PHE A 191 15.25 3.37 -19.87
C PHE A 191 14.07 4.16 -19.32
N ASP A 192 13.13 3.52 -18.63
CA ASP A 192 11.84 4.10 -18.20
C ASP A 192 11.06 4.74 -19.36
N LYS A 193 11.17 4.12 -20.54
CA LYS A 193 10.58 4.59 -21.80
C LYS A 193 9.67 3.54 -22.42
N SER A 194 8.64 3.99 -23.11
CA SER A 194 7.91 3.17 -24.07
C SER A 194 8.83 2.76 -25.22
N VAL A 195 8.55 1.63 -25.87
CA VAL A 195 9.31 1.21 -27.08
C VAL A 195 9.29 2.24 -28.21
N HIS A 196 8.29 3.14 -28.24
CA HIS A 196 8.15 4.23 -29.21
C HIS A 196 9.12 5.40 -28.96
N GLU A 197 9.66 5.50 -27.77
CA GLU A 197 10.52 6.61 -27.32
C GLU A 197 12.01 6.24 -27.33
N LEU A 198 12.33 4.99 -27.73
CA LEU A 198 13.71 4.50 -27.77
C LEU A 198 14.51 5.21 -28.87
N SER A 199 15.73 5.67 -28.52
CA SER A 199 16.72 6.11 -29.48
C SER A 199 17.33 4.92 -30.24
N VAL A 200 18.05 5.20 -31.34
CA VAL A 200 18.80 4.17 -32.10
C VAL A 200 19.79 3.43 -31.17
N ALA A 201 20.48 4.18 -30.31
CA ALA A 201 21.45 3.60 -29.36
C ALA A 201 20.78 2.70 -28.33
N GLU A 202 19.62 3.09 -27.82
CA GLU A 202 18.86 2.32 -26.84
C GLU A 202 18.27 1.05 -27.46
N ALA A 203 17.63 1.15 -28.64
CA ALA A 203 17.14 0.00 -29.39
C ALA A 203 18.25 -0.99 -29.72
N ALA A 204 19.40 -0.51 -30.20
CA ALA A 204 20.58 -1.32 -30.48
C ALA A 204 21.14 -1.99 -29.21
N TYR A 205 21.09 -1.33 -28.04
CA TYR A 205 21.49 -1.94 -26.78
C TYR A 205 20.55 -3.08 -26.38
N LEU A 206 19.22 -2.90 -26.45
CA LEU A 206 18.28 -4.00 -26.17
C LEU A 206 18.52 -5.18 -27.12
N ALA A 207 18.74 -4.94 -28.40
CA ALA A 207 19.04 -5.98 -29.39
C ALA A 207 20.43 -6.64 -29.21
N ALA A 208 21.31 -6.03 -28.42
CA ALA A 208 22.59 -6.62 -28.05
C ALA A 208 22.52 -7.71 -26.97
N LEU A 209 21.45 -7.69 -26.16
CA LEU A 209 21.30 -8.51 -24.94
C LEU A 209 21.00 -9.99 -25.18
N PRO A 210 20.19 -10.43 -26.17
CA PRO A 210 19.79 -11.83 -26.34
C PRO A 210 20.97 -12.80 -26.35
N LYS A 211 22.10 -12.40 -26.93
CA LYS A 211 23.30 -13.24 -27.03
C LYS A 211 23.85 -13.68 -25.69
N ALA A 212 23.92 -12.80 -24.70
CA ALA A 212 24.40 -13.09 -23.34
C ALA A 212 24.11 -11.94 -22.39
N PRO A 213 22.89 -11.81 -21.84
CA PRO A 213 22.48 -10.65 -21.05
C PRO A 213 23.40 -10.33 -19.86
N ASN A 214 23.90 -11.38 -19.19
CA ASN A 214 24.79 -11.22 -18.03
C ASN A 214 26.18 -10.69 -18.42
N ASN A 215 26.66 -10.99 -19.65
CA ASN A 215 27.97 -10.53 -20.15
C ASN A 215 27.91 -9.07 -20.66
N TYR A 216 26.73 -8.54 -20.90
CA TYR A 216 26.49 -7.18 -21.39
C TYR A 216 25.72 -6.36 -20.38
N HIS A 217 25.89 -6.69 -19.10
CA HIS A 217 25.21 -6.00 -18.00
C HIS A 217 25.67 -4.52 -17.92
N PRO A 218 24.75 -3.54 -17.91
CA PRO A 218 25.10 -2.13 -18.13
C PRO A 218 25.93 -1.50 -17.00
N PHE A 219 25.87 -2.08 -15.80
CA PHE A 219 26.63 -1.61 -14.64
C PHE A 219 27.89 -2.44 -14.39
N ARG A 220 27.80 -3.78 -14.47
CA ARG A 220 28.91 -4.68 -14.12
C ARG A 220 29.89 -4.88 -15.27
N GLN A 221 29.44 -4.78 -16.53
CA GLN A 221 30.21 -5.03 -17.74
C GLN A 221 29.99 -3.95 -18.79
N ARG A 222 30.08 -2.68 -18.34
CA ARG A 222 29.71 -1.51 -19.14
C ARG A 222 30.45 -1.39 -20.48
N GLU A 223 31.76 -1.65 -20.47
CA GLU A 223 32.58 -1.57 -21.70
C GLU A 223 32.11 -2.60 -22.72
N ARG A 224 31.93 -3.85 -22.30
CA ARG A 224 31.40 -4.91 -23.20
C ARG A 224 29.99 -4.61 -23.69
N ALA A 225 29.18 -4.01 -22.85
CA ALA A 225 27.82 -3.57 -23.22
C ALA A 225 27.88 -2.53 -24.35
N LEU A 226 28.76 -1.51 -24.24
CA LEU A 226 28.98 -0.50 -25.26
C LEU A 226 29.55 -1.08 -26.56
N GLU A 227 30.56 -1.95 -26.48
CA GLU A 227 31.12 -2.63 -27.66
C GLU A 227 30.04 -3.43 -28.41
N ARG A 228 29.22 -4.20 -27.68
CA ARG A 228 28.17 -5.01 -28.31
C ARG A 228 27.05 -4.14 -28.89
N ARG A 229 26.66 -3.05 -28.21
CA ARG A 229 25.71 -2.06 -28.75
C ARG A 229 26.24 -1.47 -30.07
N ASN A 230 27.49 -1.05 -30.08
CA ASN A 230 28.10 -0.46 -31.26
C ASN A 230 28.22 -1.46 -32.43
N TYR A 231 28.46 -2.73 -32.12
CA TYR A 231 28.37 -3.82 -33.11
C TYR A 231 26.98 -3.89 -33.74
N VAL A 232 25.90 -3.79 -32.94
CA VAL A 232 24.53 -3.82 -33.48
C VAL A 232 24.26 -2.59 -34.36
N ILE A 233 24.70 -1.40 -33.93
CA ILE A 233 24.59 -0.16 -34.72
C ILE A 233 25.28 -0.34 -36.11
N GLU A 234 26.46 -1.00 -36.13
CA GLU A 234 27.15 -1.29 -37.42
C GLU A 234 26.33 -2.23 -38.30
N ARG A 235 25.73 -3.29 -37.72
CA ARG A 235 24.85 -4.19 -38.47
C ARG A 235 23.65 -3.47 -39.04
N MET A 236 22.99 -2.60 -38.24
CA MET A 236 21.85 -1.80 -38.70
C MET A 236 22.24 -0.85 -39.86
N LEU A 237 23.45 -0.31 -39.86
CA LEU A 237 23.98 0.50 -40.94
C LEU A 237 24.25 -0.32 -42.19
N GLU A 238 24.93 -1.47 -42.07
CA GLU A 238 25.23 -2.36 -43.21
C GLU A 238 23.96 -2.94 -43.85
N ASP A 239 22.91 -3.14 -43.06
CA ASP A 239 21.62 -3.63 -43.57
C ASP A 239 20.68 -2.49 -44.00
N HIS A 240 21.20 -1.26 -44.08
CA HIS A 240 20.47 -0.05 -44.49
C HIS A 240 19.22 0.28 -43.69
N TYR A 241 19.15 -0.15 -42.43
CA TYR A 241 18.05 0.22 -41.53
C TYR A 241 18.20 1.60 -40.93
N ILE A 242 19.44 2.14 -40.88
CA ILE A 242 19.77 3.48 -40.41
C ILE A 242 20.77 4.13 -41.35
N THR A 243 20.81 5.46 -41.36
CA THR A 243 21.78 6.24 -42.12
C THR A 243 23.13 6.32 -41.42
N ALA A 244 24.20 6.63 -42.16
CA ALA A 244 25.53 6.85 -41.58
C ALA A 244 25.55 7.93 -40.50
N GLN A 245 24.78 9.00 -40.68
CA GLN A 245 24.66 10.09 -39.72
C GLN A 245 23.99 9.60 -38.43
N GLN A 246 22.91 8.81 -38.49
CA GLN A 246 22.24 8.20 -37.34
C GLN A 246 23.16 7.22 -36.59
N ALA A 247 23.93 6.42 -37.34
CA ALA A 247 24.90 5.49 -36.76
C ALA A 247 26.00 6.23 -35.98
N GLU A 248 26.55 7.32 -36.56
CA GLU A 248 27.58 8.11 -35.88
C GLU A 248 27.05 8.78 -34.62
N GLN A 249 25.85 9.35 -34.66
CA GLN A 249 25.19 9.97 -33.52
C GLN A 249 24.92 8.92 -32.42
N ALA A 250 24.39 7.75 -32.78
CA ALA A 250 24.08 6.67 -31.82
C ALA A 250 25.34 6.10 -31.14
N ARG A 251 26.49 6.02 -31.83
CA ARG A 251 27.76 5.61 -31.23
C ARG A 251 28.28 6.58 -30.18
N LYS A 252 28.04 7.90 -30.38
CA LYS A 252 28.44 8.98 -29.47
C LYS A 252 27.50 9.08 -28.26
N GLU A 253 26.29 8.57 -28.36
CA GLU A 253 25.29 8.59 -27.30
C GLU A 253 25.75 7.75 -26.09
N PRO A 254 25.81 8.33 -24.86
CA PRO A 254 26.20 7.58 -23.67
C PRO A 254 25.10 6.58 -23.30
N LEU A 255 25.48 5.38 -22.87
CA LEU A 255 24.54 4.41 -22.33
C LEU A 255 24.11 4.88 -20.93
N LYS A 256 22.96 5.55 -20.85
CA LYS A 256 22.32 5.99 -19.61
C LYS A 256 21.20 5.01 -19.26
N ILE A 257 21.34 4.34 -18.14
CA ILE A 257 20.28 3.49 -17.61
C ILE A 257 19.53 4.32 -16.56
N THR A 258 18.25 4.55 -16.81
CA THR A 258 17.38 5.24 -15.88
C THR A 258 16.82 4.20 -14.95
N GLN A 259 17.45 4.01 -13.79
CA GLN A 259 16.80 3.23 -12.74
C GLN A 259 15.55 3.99 -12.32
N ARG A 260 14.40 3.36 -12.49
CA ARG A 260 13.15 3.89 -11.98
C ARG A 260 13.28 3.97 -10.46
N GLU A 261 13.53 5.15 -9.92
CA GLU A 261 13.40 5.40 -8.50
C GLU A 261 11.94 5.16 -8.17
N ALA A 262 11.69 4.22 -7.28
CA ALA A 262 10.37 4.08 -6.71
C ALA A 262 10.04 5.43 -6.08
N GLY A 263 9.07 6.14 -6.66
CA GLY A 263 8.70 7.47 -6.17
C GLY A 263 8.30 7.41 -4.70
N ALA A 264 8.38 8.53 -4.00
CA ALA A 264 8.03 8.66 -2.58
C ALA A 264 6.64 8.05 -2.25
N HIS A 265 5.74 8.01 -3.23
CA HIS A 265 4.42 7.42 -3.10
C HIS A 265 4.45 5.90 -2.95
N VAL A 266 5.38 5.20 -3.61
CA VAL A 266 5.50 3.74 -3.52
C VAL A 266 5.96 3.34 -2.12
N PHE A 267 6.96 4.00 -1.56
CA PHE A 267 7.45 3.72 -0.20
C PHE A 267 6.43 4.01 0.90
N ALA A 268 5.47 4.91 0.65
CA ALA A 268 4.40 5.19 1.61
C ALA A 268 3.22 4.21 1.52
N ALA A 269 3.13 3.39 0.48
CA ALA A 269 1.94 2.61 0.11
C ALA A 269 2.10 1.09 0.28
N GLU A 270 3.18 0.59 0.86
CA GLU A 270 3.51 -0.84 0.92
C GLU A 270 2.41 -1.64 1.63
N TYR A 271 1.91 -1.17 2.77
CA TYR A 271 0.80 -1.81 3.49
C TYR A 271 -0.47 -1.89 2.65
N PHE A 272 -0.78 -0.80 1.93
CA PHE A 272 -1.94 -0.74 1.06
C PHE A 272 -1.78 -1.69 -0.15
N ALA A 273 -0.63 -1.67 -0.80
CA ALA A 273 -0.33 -2.51 -1.95
C ALA A 273 -0.36 -4.01 -1.58
N GLU A 274 0.14 -4.37 -0.39
CA GLU A 274 0.09 -5.75 0.10
C GLU A 274 -1.34 -6.23 0.38
N GLU A 275 -2.22 -5.37 0.92
CA GLU A 275 -3.63 -5.73 1.07
C GLU A 275 -4.32 -5.94 -0.29
N VAL A 276 -4.00 -5.10 -1.27
CA VAL A 276 -4.49 -5.29 -2.65
C VAL A 276 -3.97 -6.60 -3.22
N ARG A 277 -2.69 -6.93 -3.03
CA ARG A 277 -2.10 -8.21 -3.48
C ARG A 277 -2.83 -9.41 -2.88
N ARG A 278 -3.08 -9.38 -1.56
CA ARG A 278 -3.83 -10.46 -0.86
C ARG A 278 -5.22 -10.62 -1.42
N TYR A 279 -5.95 -9.52 -1.57
CA TYR A 279 -7.29 -9.56 -2.16
C TYR A 279 -7.28 -10.17 -3.57
N LEU A 280 -6.33 -9.77 -4.42
CA LEU A 280 -6.20 -10.30 -5.78
C LEU A 280 -5.84 -11.79 -5.78
N SER A 281 -4.90 -12.22 -4.91
CA SER A 281 -4.50 -13.61 -4.76
C SER A 281 -5.66 -14.50 -4.30
N ASP A 282 -6.43 -14.03 -3.32
CA ASP A 282 -7.57 -14.78 -2.75
C ASP A 282 -8.75 -14.85 -3.73
N THR A 283 -8.96 -13.79 -4.54
CA THR A 283 -10.12 -13.70 -5.44
C THR A 283 -9.85 -14.33 -6.80
N TYR A 284 -8.65 -14.15 -7.37
CA TYR A 284 -8.31 -14.51 -8.75
C TYR A 284 -7.26 -15.62 -8.87
N SER A 285 -6.71 -16.13 -7.79
CA SER A 285 -5.57 -17.06 -7.70
C SER A 285 -4.20 -16.41 -7.95
N GLU A 286 -3.16 -17.07 -7.44
CA GLU A 286 -1.77 -16.62 -7.67
C GLU A 286 -1.38 -16.62 -9.14
N LYS A 287 -1.80 -17.63 -9.90
CA LYS A 287 -1.51 -17.68 -11.35
C LYS A 287 -2.10 -16.47 -12.07
N GLN A 288 -3.36 -16.13 -11.80
CA GLN A 288 -4.01 -14.97 -12.42
C GLN A 288 -3.33 -13.66 -11.97
N LEU A 289 -2.91 -13.57 -10.71
CA LEU A 289 -2.20 -12.40 -10.18
C LEU A 289 -0.85 -12.18 -10.85
N TYR A 290 -0.05 -13.23 -11.03
CA TYR A 290 1.32 -13.08 -11.51
C TYR A 290 1.47 -13.24 -13.04
N GLU A 291 0.50 -13.86 -13.71
CA GLU A 291 0.57 -14.21 -15.14
C GLU A 291 -0.66 -13.71 -15.94
N GLY A 292 -1.73 -13.29 -15.26
CA GLY A 292 -3.02 -12.97 -15.89
C GLY A 292 -3.11 -11.59 -16.55
N GLY A 293 -2.18 -10.67 -16.25
CA GLY A 293 -2.14 -9.34 -16.86
C GLY A 293 -3.30 -8.44 -16.41
N LEU A 294 -3.69 -8.50 -15.15
CA LEU A 294 -4.74 -7.63 -14.62
C LEU A 294 -4.28 -6.17 -14.56
N SER A 295 -5.16 -5.26 -14.93
CA SER A 295 -4.99 -3.83 -14.70
C SER A 295 -5.92 -3.39 -13.57
N VAL A 296 -5.35 -3.07 -12.42
CA VAL A 296 -6.06 -2.76 -11.19
C VAL A 296 -5.97 -1.27 -10.90
N ARG A 297 -7.11 -0.59 -10.86
CA ARG A 297 -7.22 0.78 -10.36
C ARG A 297 -7.63 0.71 -8.90
N THR A 298 -6.79 1.19 -8.01
CA THR A 298 -7.07 1.26 -6.58
C THR A 298 -7.74 2.56 -6.19
N THR A 299 -8.21 2.60 -4.94
CA THR A 299 -8.84 3.79 -4.35
C THR A 299 -7.81 4.75 -3.74
N LEU A 300 -6.54 4.37 -3.65
CA LEU A 300 -5.49 5.11 -2.96
C LEU A 300 -5.26 6.50 -3.59
N ASP A 301 -5.32 7.52 -2.75
CA ASP A 301 -4.88 8.87 -3.08
C ASP A 301 -3.41 9.04 -2.66
N PRO A 302 -2.45 9.23 -3.61
CA PRO A 302 -1.03 9.30 -3.29
C PRO A 302 -0.67 10.42 -2.31
N LYS A 303 -1.33 11.59 -2.40
CA LYS A 303 -1.06 12.73 -1.52
C LYS A 303 -1.54 12.45 -0.09
N MET A 304 -2.75 11.90 0.05
CA MET A 304 -3.28 11.49 1.35
C MET A 304 -2.45 10.36 1.96
N GLN A 305 -1.95 9.42 1.15
CA GLN A 305 -1.13 8.31 1.63
C GLN A 305 0.20 8.79 2.24
N VAL A 306 0.91 9.68 1.53
CA VAL A 306 2.16 10.26 2.03
C VAL A 306 1.92 11.07 3.31
N LEU A 307 0.84 11.86 3.34
CA LEU A 307 0.44 12.61 4.52
C LEU A 307 0.11 11.68 5.70
N ALA A 308 -0.67 10.62 5.46
CA ALA A 308 -1.04 9.64 6.48
C ALA A 308 0.18 8.99 7.13
N ARG A 309 1.15 8.56 6.30
CA ARG A 309 2.41 8.02 6.82
C ARG A 309 3.15 9.05 7.65
N LYS A 310 3.30 10.27 7.14
CA LYS A 310 4.02 11.34 7.83
C LYS A 310 3.43 11.59 9.23
N VAL A 311 2.13 11.87 9.33
CA VAL A 311 1.52 12.25 10.62
C VAL A 311 1.51 11.08 11.61
N LEU A 312 1.36 9.83 11.13
CA LEU A 312 1.40 8.65 12.00
C LEU A 312 2.81 8.40 12.53
N VAL A 313 3.83 8.46 11.67
CA VAL A 313 5.25 8.32 12.05
C VAL A 313 5.66 9.42 13.02
N ASP A 314 5.25 10.68 12.76
CA ASP A 314 5.50 11.81 13.66
C ASP A 314 4.84 11.56 15.04
N GLY A 315 3.61 11.04 15.06
CA GLY A 315 2.90 10.69 16.29
C GLY A 315 3.59 9.58 17.10
N PHE A 316 4.03 8.50 16.44
CA PHE A 316 4.81 7.43 17.08
C PHE A 316 6.14 7.94 17.63
N THR A 317 6.84 8.73 16.84
CA THR A 317 8.14 9.30 17.21
C THR A 317 7.98 10.23 18.43
N HIS A 318 6.98 11.11 18.40
CA HIS A 318 6.69 12.01 19.52
C HIS A 318 6.39 11.25 20.82
N PHE A 319 5.53 10.24 20.75
CA PHE A 319 5.21 9.39 21.90
C PHE A 319 6.46 8.66 22.43
N ASP A 320 7.27 8.06 21.54
CA ASP A 320 8.42 7.26 21.90
C ASP A 320 9.54 8.12 22.51
N GLU A 321 9.78 9.30 21.97
CA GLU A 321 10.74 10.27 22.52
C GLU A 321 10.39 10.74 23.93
N GLN A 322 9.11 10.82 24.30
CA GLN A 322 8.68 11.14 25.67
C GLN A 322 9.08 10.05 26.68
N HIS A 323 9.23 8.81 26.22
CA HIS A 323 9.65 7.65 27.05
C HIS A 323 11.17 7.51 27.19
N GLY A 324 11.94 8.35 26.49
CA GLY A 324 13.39 8.44 26.61
C GLY A 324 14.19 7.56 25.64
N TYR A 325 15.50 7.74 25.69
CA TYR A 325 16.44 7.07 24.80
C TYR A 325 16.85 5.69 25.33
N ARG A 326 16.75 4.65 24.50
CA ARG A 326 17.02 3.24 24.84
C ARG A 326 18.44 2.79 24.50
N GLY A 327 19.23 3.65 23.85
CA GLY A 327 20.61 3.32 23.45
C GLY A 327 20.78 3.14 21.93
N PRO A 328 21.99 2.83 21.48
CA PRO A 328 22.32 2.67 20.07
C PRO A 328 21.70 1.38 19.49
N VAL A 329 21.48 1.37 18.18
CA VAL A 329 20.97 0.21 17.41
C VAL A 329 21.99 -0.93 17.41
N ALA A 330 23.27 -0.56 17.26
CA ALA A 330 24.41 -1.48 17.27
C ALA A 330 25.66 -0.75 17.76
N ARG A 331 26.75 -1.49 17.97
CA ARG A 331 28.08 -0.94 18.19
C ARG A 331 29.05 -1.56 17.18
N ILE A 332 29.86 -0.75 16.54
CA ILE A 332 30.90 -1.17 15.61
C ILE A 332 32.25 -0.61 16.03
N ASP A 333 33.30 -1.33 15.69
CA ASP A 333 34.66 -0.83 15.83
C ASP A 333 34.95 0.22 14.74
N ILE A 334 35.33 1.40 15.13
CA ILE A 334 35.60 2.53 14.23
C ILE A 334 37.09 2.63 13.80
N ALA A 335 37.94 1.71 14.23
CA ALA A 335 39.31 1.62 13.75
C ALA A 335 39.32 1.21 12.25
N GLY A 336 40.09 1.91 11.43
CA GLY A 336 40.15 1.73 9.98
C GLY A 336 38.97 2.35 9.24
N ASP A 337 38.45 1.65 8.21
CA ASP A 337 37.31 2.14 7.41
C ASP A 337 35.98 1.81 8.10
N TRP A 338 35.51 2.72 8.92
CA TRP A 338 34.22 2.62 9.60
C TRP A 338 33.04 2.50 8.62
N GLY A 339 33.15 3.07 7.41
CA GLY A 339 32.06 3.07 6.42
C GLY A 339 31.74 1.69 5.88
N LEU A 340 32.76 0.85 5.70
CA LEU A 340 32.52 -0.55 5.30
C LEU A 340 31.80 -1.32 6.41
N LYS A 341 32.25 -1.16 7.67
CA LYS A 341 31.62 -1.83 8.82
C LYS A 341 30.18 -1.34 9.04
N LEU A 342 29.93 -0.03 8.89
CA LEU A 342 28.60 0.54 9.01
C LEU A 342 27.66 0.08 7.87
N ALA A 343 28.19 -0.15 6.66
CA ALA A 343 27.41 -0.66 5.54
C ALA A 343 26.90 -2.11 5.73
N GLU A 344 27.44 -2.85 6.70
CA GLU A 344 26.98 -4.19 7.09
C GLU A 344 25.79 -4.13 8.07
N VAL A 345 25.59 -3.01 8.76
CA VAL A 345 24.45 -2.81 9.65
C VAL A 345 23.19 -2.58 8.80
N LYS A 346 22.16 -3.38 9.05
CA LYS A 346 20.90 -3.27 8.31
C LYS A 346 20.20 -1.94 8.62
N ALA A 347 20.05 -1.09 7.61
CA ALA A 347 19.21 0.09 7.67
C ALA A 347 17.76 -0.24 7.33
N LEU A 348 16.83 0.64 7.69
CA LEU A 348 15.45 0.64 7.18
C LEU A 348 15.39 1.62 6.01
N SER A 349 15.13 1.12 4.81
CA SER A 349 15.14 1.95 3.59
C SER A 349 13.87 2.79 3.43
N ASP A 350 12.79 2.40 4.10
CA ASP A 350 11.46 3.00 4.00
C ASP A 350 11.17 4.11 5.03
N ILE A 351 12.17 4.56 5.80
CA ILE A 351 12.03 5.60 6.82
C ILE A 351 12.72 6.93 6.46
N ALA A 352 12.97 7.17 5.18
CA ALA A 352 13.52 8.45 4.76
C ALA A 352 12.72 9.63 5.35
N PRO A 353 13.39 10.72 5.81
CA PRO A 353 14.80 11.07 5.62
C PRO A 353 15.77 10.52 6.69
N TRP A 354 15.35 9.60 7.55
CA TRP A 354 16.25 9.03 8.56
C TRP A 354 17.33 8.17 7.93
N ARG A 355 18.55 8.28 8.47
CA ARG A 355 19.73 7.53 8.00
C ARG A 355 20.45 6.90 9.21
N LEU A 356 21.13 5.78 8.98
CA LEU A 356 22.08 5.24 9.96
C LEU A 356 23.37 6.05 9.97
N ALA A 357 23.90 6.25 11.17
CA ALA A 357 25.19 6.91 11.38
C ALA A 357 25.95 6.22 12.51
N VAL A 358 27.28 6.28 12.47
CA VAL A 358 28.15 5.85 13.57
C VAL A 358 28.77 7.07 14.25
N VAL A 359 28.81 7.08 15.56
CA VAL A 359 29.48 8.10 16.33
C VAL A 359 30.98 7.90 16.22
N LEU A 360 31.69 8.90 15.68
CA LEU A 360 33.15 8.90 15.52
C LEU A 360 33.83 9.51 16.73
N GLU A 361 33.32 10.66 17.19
CA GLU A 361 33.84 11.40 18.35
C GLU A 361 32.66 11.98 19.13
N SER A 362 32.82 12.13 20.43
CA SER A 362 31.79 12.70 21.29
C SER A 362 32.41 13.71 22.24
N SER A 363 31.78 14.87 22.37
CA SER A 363 32.13 15.94 23.30
C SER A 363 30.95 16.25 24.24
N ASP A 364 31.09 17.19 25.15
CA ASP A 364 29.98 17.61 26.00
C ASP A 364 28.84 18.29 25.22
N THR A 365 29.12 18.93 24.07
CA THR A 365 28.17 19.77 23.32
C THR A 365 27.72 19.17 22.01
N SER A 366 28.44 18.19 21.44
CA SER A 366 28.15 17.59 20.16
C SER A 366 28.76 16.22 19.98
N ALA A 367 28.21 15.40 19.07
CA ALA A 367 28.85 14.21 18.57
C ALA A 367 29.11 14.35 17.07
N ARG A 368 30.32 14.02 16.63
CA ARG A 368 30.70 13.90 15.22
C ARG A 368 30.32 12.50 14.74
N ILE A 369 29.61 12.43 13.64
CA ILE A 369 29.06 11.17 13.12
C ILE A 369 29.51 10.92 11.67
N GLY A 370 29.63 9.64 11.31
CA GLY A 370 29.81 9.19 9.94
C GLY A 370 28.51 8.55 9.43
N LEU A 371 27.97 9.03 8.32
CA LEU A 371 26.71 8.52 7.77
C LEU A 371 26.94 7.24 6.99
N GLN A 372 25.97 6.32 7.00
CA GLN A 372 26.06 5.08 6.25
C GLN A 372 26.24 5.37 4.76
N PRO A 373 27.34 4.87 4.13
CA PRO A 373 27.58 5.09 2.72
C PRO A 373 26.55 4.33 1.86
N PRO A 374 26.08 4.91 0.76
CA PRO A 374 25.17 4.22 -0.16
C PRO A 374 25.89 3.07 -0.87
N ARG A 375 25.11 2.10 -1.35
CA ARG A 375 25.61 1.07 -2.25
C ARG A 375 25.47 1.54 -3.69
N GLU A 376 26.52 1.34 -4.47
CA GLU A 376 26.48 1.57 -5.91
C GLU A 376 25.60 0.51 -6.60
N PRO A 377 25.10 0.78 -7.83
CA PRO A 377 24.33 -0.23 -8.59
C PRO A 377 25.07 -1.56 -8.83
N SER A 378 26.39 -1.55 -8.71
CA SER A 378 27.25 -2.74 -8.73
C SER A 378 27.10 -3.62 -7.49
N GLY A 379 26.49 -3.10 -6.41
CA GLY A 379 26.43 -3.68 -5.08
C GLY A 379 27.61 -3.32 -4.18
N ALA A 380 28.65 -2.66 -4.72
CA ALA A 380 29.78 -2.19 -3.97
C ALA A 380 29.41 -1.03 -3.03
N VAL A 381 30.07 -0.96 -1.88
CA VAL A 381 29.90 0.19 -0.96
C VAL A 381 30.62 1.38 -1.55
N SER A 382 29.94 2.51 -1.63
CA SER A 382 30.57 3.77 -2.09
C SER A 382 31.79 4.12 -1.26
N LYS A 383 32.82 4.66 -1.91
CA LYS A 383 34.04 5.15 -1.24
C LYS A 383 33.83 6.51 -0.55
N SER A 384 32.73 7.19 -0.81
CA SER A 384 32.41 8.46 -0.14
C SER A 384 32.18 8.23 1.36
N ARG A 385 32.71 9.13 2.19
CA ARG A 385 32.54 9.13 3.65
C ARG A 385 31.97 10.47 4.07
N GLU A 386 30.66 10.53 4.14
CA GLU A 386 29.92 11.72 4.57
C GLU A 386 29.97 11.83 6.09
N ILE A 387 30.33 13.01 6.59
CA ILE A 387 30.45 13.31 8.02
C ILE A 387 29.42 14.36 8.36
N GLY A 388 28.84 14.25 9.56
CA GLY A 388 27.91 15.21 10.10
C GLY A 388 28.08 15.40 11.60
N THR A 389 27.22 16.19 12.21
CA THR A 389 27.26 16.51 13.63
C THR A 389 25.85 16.41 14.25
N ILE A 390 25.77 15.78 15.41
CA ILE A 390 24.58 15.85 16.28
C ILE A 390 24.88 16.87 17.37
N PRO A 391 24.32 18.08 17.31
CA PRO A 391 24.44 19.05 18.40
C PRO A 391 23.60 18.65 19.62
N LEU A 392 23.90 19.13 20.81
CA LEU A 392 23.10 18.89 22.02
C LEU A 392 21.62 19.25 21.83
N GLU A 393 21.32 20.28 21.02
CA GLU A 393 19.97 20.68 20.60
C GLU A 393 19.22 19.55 19.92
N GLY A 394 19.90 18.78 19.06
CA GLY A 394 19.33 17.66 18.29
C GLY A 394 19.04 16.42 19.12
N MET A 395 19.35 16.40 20.42
CA MET A 395 19.10 15.25 21.29
C MET A 395 18.52 15.62 22.66
N LYS A 396 17.92 16.79 22.81
CA LYS A 396 17.30 17.26 24.07
C LYS A 396 16.24 16.30 24.62
N TRP A 397 15.59 15.54 23.76
CA TRP A 397 14.59 14.53 24.14
C TRP A 397 15.22 13.27 24.76
N ALA A 398 16.49 12.96 24.48
CA ALA A 398 17.15 11.70 24.76
C ALA A 398 17.53 11.53 26.25
N LYS A 399 16.53 11.53 27.12
CA LYS A 399 16.69 11.15 28.54
C LYS A 399 16.95 9.65 28.62
N PRO A 400 17.77 9.13 29.53
CA PRO A 400 17.90 7.68 29.72
C PRO A 400 16.55 7.06 30.04
N ALA A 401 16.16 6.01 29.33
CA ALA A 401 14.87 5.32 29.51
C ALA A 401 14.71 4.68 30.90
N SER A 402 15.82 4.35 31.57
CA SER A 402 15.86 3.82 32.95
C SER A 402 15.62 4.87 34.03
N ALA A 403 15.70 6.15 33.69
CA ALA A 403 15.35 7.22 34.62
C ALA A 403 13.82 7.36 34.67
N SER A 404 13.21 7.21 35.87
CA SER A 404 11.80 7.50 36.09
C SER A 404 11.42 8.81 35.40
N ALA A 405 10.13 8.99 35.00
CA ALA A 405 9.59 10.14 34.22
C ALA A 405 10.05 11.56 34.66
N LYS A 406 10.83 11.67 35.72
CA LYS A 406 11.51 12.89 36.25
C LYS A 406 12.93 13.06 35.78
N GLY A 407 13.47 12.25 34.85
CA GLY A 407 14.82 12.37 34.30
C GLY A 407 15.05 13.78 33.74
N LYS A 408 16.16 14.44 34.13
CA LYS A 408 16.55 15.76 33.60
C LYS A 408 16.93 15.64 32.12
N VAL A 409 16.65 16.68 31.34
CA VAL A 409 17.15 16.84 29.98
C VAL A 409 18.65 16.62 29.98
N PRO A 410 19.26 15.87 29.02
CA PRO A 410 20.70 15.66 29.00
C PRO A 410 21.43 16.99 28.93
N ALA A 411 22.35 17.20 29.86
CA ALA A 411 23.21 18.40 29.90
C ALA A 411 24.45 18.22 29.02
N LYS A 412 24.79 16.98 28.65
CA LYS A 412 25.97 16.59 27.89
C LYS A 412 25.65 15.46 26.92
N VAL A 413 26.35 15.46 25.78
CA VAL A 413 26.20 14.45 24.71
C VAL A 413 27.02 13.19 25.03
N ALA A 414 28.25 13.35 25.48
CA ALA A 414 29.23 12.27 25.67
C ALA A 414 28.73 11.04 26.46
N PRO A 415 27.93 11.19 27.55
CA PRO A 415 27.44 10.01 28.28
C PRO A 415 26.40 9.17 27.54
N LEU A 416 25.78 9.71 26.50
CA LEU A 416 24.69 9.05 25.75
C LEU A 416 25.14 8.50 24.40
N LEU A 417 26.13 9.15 23.78
CA LEU A 417 26.64 8.80 22.47
C LEU A 417 28.13 8.52 22.53
N GLU A 418 28.50 7.27 22.83
CA GLU A 418 29.90 6.83 22.86
C GLU A 418 30.42 6.55 21.43
N PRO A 419 31.72 6.79 21.14
CA PRO A 419 32.32 6.40 19.87
C PRO A 419 32.05 4.92 19.52
N GLY A 420 31.77 4.65 18.27
CA GLY A 420 31.36 3.32 17.79
C GLY A 420 29.86 3.00 17.93
N SER A 421 29.08 3.84 18.60
CA SER A 421 27.62 3.69 18.66
C SER A 421 26.96 3.97 17.31
N VAL A 422 26.14 3.06 16.82
CA VAL A 422 25.33 3.22 15.60
C VAL A 422 23.93 3.70 15.98
N VAL A 423 23.50 4.79 15.37
CA VAL A 423 22.24 5.46 15.69
C VAL A 423 21.49 5.87 14.41
N PHE A 424 20.16 6.05 14.51
CA PHE A 424 19.41 6.74 13.46
C PHE A 424 19.51 8.25 13.66
N VAL A 425 19.61 8.97 12.54
CA VAL A 425 19.67 10.43 12.51
C VAL A 425 18.77 11.00 11.42
N GLU A 426 18.29 12.21 11.64
CA GLU A 426 17.46 12.96 10.69
C GLU A 426 18.09 14.33 10.44
N PRO A 427 18.16 14.83 9.17
CA PRO A 427 18.69 16.17 8.89
C PRO A 427 17.89 17.27 9.58
N LEU A 428 18.59 18.27 10.15
CA LEU A 428 17.96 19.44 10.81
C LEU A 428 17.69 20.60 9.84
N GLY A 429 17.96 20.42 8.53
CA GLY A 429 17.82 21.48 7.52
C GLY A 429 18.94 22.53 7.54
N LYS A 430 19.97 22.34 8.37
CA LYS A 430 21.25 23.07 8.34
C LYS A 430 22.31 22.11 7.84
N ASP A 431 23.25 22.62 7.06
CA ASP A 431 24.31 21.80 6.48
C ASP A 431 25.02 21.00 7.56
N ASP A 432 25.14 19.68 7.33
CA ASP A 432 25.83 18.71 8.17
C ASP A 432 25.33 18.58 9.63
N GLN A 433 24.16 19.13 9.97
CA GLN A 433 23.56 18.97 11.30
C GLN A 433 22.41 17.96 11.29
N PHE A 434 22.40 17.10 12.30
CA PHE A 434 21.45 16.00 12.41
C PHE A 434 20.82 15.96 13.81
N ARG A 435 19.61 15.47 13.87
CA ARG A 435 18.87 15.14 15.08
C ARG A 435 18.97 13.65 15.36
N LEU A 436 19.22 13.28 16.61
CA LEU A 436 19.15 11.87 17.04
C LEU A 436 17.72 11.35 16.92
N ARG A 437 17.58 10.16 16.38
CA ARG A 437 16.30 9.43 16.26
C ARG A 437 16.44 8.02 16.81
N GLN A 438 15.31 7.45 17.20
CA GLN A 438 15.22 6.04 17.53
C GLN A 438 13.93 5.45 16.95
N VAL A 439 13.98 4.20 16.51
CA VAL A 439 12.80 3.50 15.99
C VAL A 439 11.81 3.28 17.13
N PRO A 440 10.55 3.74 16.99
CA PRO A 440 9.54 3.60 18.03
C PRO A 440 9.22 2.13 18.35
N GLU A 441 9.01 1.83 19.63
CA GLU A 441 8.45 0.55 20.07
C GLU A 441 6.92 0.53 19.98
N VAL A 442 6.29 1.69 20.17
CA VAL A 442 4.84 1.84 19.97
C VAL A 442 4.52 1.70 18.49
N SER A 443 3.39 1.11 18.20
CA SER A 443 2.90 0.96 16.84
C SER A 443 1.41 1.30 16.78
N GLY A 444 0.77 1.07 15.64
CA GLY A 444 -0.64 1.36 15.43
C GLY A 444 -0.95 1.47 13.95
N ALA A 445 -2.05 2.14 13.62
CA ALA A 445 -2.47 2.31 12.24
C ALA A 445 -3.27 3.60 12.04
N LEU A 446 -3.33 4.05 10.77
CA LEU A 446 -4.21 5.10 10.28
C LEU A 446 -4.96 4.61 9.05
N VAL A 447 -6.26 4.87 9.00
CA VAL A 447 -7.13 4.64 7.82
C VAL A 447 -7.90 5.91 7.54
N ALA A 448 -7.87 6.37 6.28
CA ALA A 448 -8.71 7.44 5.76
C ALA A 448 -9.64 6.90 4.68
N MET A 449 -10.94 7.24 4.75
CA MET A 449 -12.00 6.65 3.92
C MET A 449 -13.00 7.70 3.46
N ASP A 450 -13.47 7.57 2.22
CA ASP A 450 -14.63 8.30 1.71
C ASP A 450 -15.92 7.70 2.32
N PRO A 451 -16.69 8.46 3.09
CA PRO A 451 -17.89 7.96 3.77
C PRO A 451 -19.03 7.61 2.81
N GLN A 452 -19.05 8.16 1.62
CA GLN A 452 -20.14 7.95 0.67
C GLN A 452 -19.97 6.68 -0.15
N THR A 453 -18.73 6.28 -0.41
CA THR A 453 -18.40 5.13 -1.29
C THR A 453 -17.72 3.99 -0.56
N GLY A 454 -17.09 4.20 0.59
CA GLY A 454 -16.27 3.21 1.28
C GLY A 454 -14.87 3.04 0.69
N ARG A 455 -14.47 3.92 -0.24
CA ARG A 455 -13.13 3.93 -0.82
C ARG A 455 -12.10 4.28 0.24
N VAL A 456 -11.16 3.40 0.49
CA VAL A 456 -10.02 3.65 1.38
C VAL A 456 -9.01 4.50 0.62
N LEU A 457 -8.86 5.76 1.02
CA LEU A 457 -8.02 6.74 0.34
C LEU A 457 -6.57 6.68 0.81
N ALA A 458 -6.36 6.30 2.08
CA ALA A 458 -5.04 6.07 2.64
C ALA A 458 -5.10 5.00 3.74
N MET A 459 -4.04 4.20 3.84
CA MET A 459 -3.89 3.16 4.86
C MET A 459 -2.41 2.99 5.23
N VAL A 460 -2.11 3.11 6.52
CA VAL A 460 -0.77 2.89 7.07
C VAL A 460 -0.90 1.95 8.26
N GLY A 461 -0.21 0.82 8.22
CA GLY A 461 -0.32 -0.26 9.22
C GLY A 461 0.83 -0.35 10.22
N GLY A 462 1.73 0.64 10.27
CA GLY A 462 2.87 0.64 11.19
C GLY A 462 3.88 1.74 10.91
N PHE A 463 4.99 1.73 11.66
CA PHE A 463 6.09 2.68 11.48
C PHE A 463 6.89 2.43 10.20
N SER A 464 7.29 1.18 9.98
CA SER A 464 8.10 0.73 8.85
C SER A 464 7.60 -0.63 8.37
N TYR A 465 7.35 -0.75 7.07
CA TYR A 465 6.98 -2.02 6.43
C TYR A 465 8.15 -2.99 6.40
N GLU A 466 9.37 -2.46 6.22
CA GLU A 466 10.60 -3.27 6.23
C GLU A 466 10.87 -3.88 7.63
N GLN A 467 10.49 -3.16 8.69
CA GLN A 467 10.57 -3.66 10.06
C GLN A 467 9.48 -4.71 10.35
N SER A 468 8.24 -4.47 9.89
CA SER A 468 7.10 -5.34 10.13
C SER A 468 6.05 -5.22 9.04
N GLN A 469 5.82 -6.31 8.31
CA GLN A 469 4.80 -6.40 7.26
C GLN A 469 3.37 -6.61 7.83
N PHE A 470 3.24 -6.79 9.16
CA PHE A 470 1.96 -6.95 9.81
C PHE A 470 1.15 -5.65 9.74
N ASN A 471 0.05 -5.67 8.97
CA ASN A 471 -0.80 -4.50 8.77
C ASN A 471 -1.78 -4.33 9.94
N ARG A 472 -1.49 -3.41 10.82
CA ARG A 472 -2.30 -3.20 12.03
C ARG A 472 -3.65 -2.54 11.75
N ALA A 473 -3.89 -2.02 10.55
CA ALA A 473 -5.19 -1.51 10.15
C ALA A 473 -6.23 -2.62 9.91
N THR A 474 -5.77 -3.78 9.41
CA THR A 474 -6.62 -4.87 8.92
C THR A 474 -6.45 -6.18 9.69
N GLN A 475 -5.27 -6.44 10.25
CA GLN A 475 -4.91 -7.71 10.88
C GLN A 475 -4.87 -7.65 12.41
N ALA A 476 -4.61 -6.47 13.01
CA ALA A 476 -4.58 -6.34 14.46
C ALA A 476 -6.00 -6.31 15.03
N LEU A 477 -6.34 -7.33 15.80
CA LEU A 477 -7.56 -7.37 16.61
C LEU A 477 -7.28 -6.67 17.93
N ARG A 478 -7.91 -5.51 18.15
CA ARG A 478 -7.70 -4.66 19.33
C ARG A 478 -9.03 -4.21 19.91
N GLN A 479 -9.05 -3.95 21.19
CA GLN A 479 -10.24 -3.43 21.87
C GLN A 479 -10.45 -1.95 21.51
N PRO A 480 -11.57 -1.57 20.88
CA PRO A 480 -11.84 -0.18 20.51
C PRO A 480 -12.17 0.71 21.74
N GLY A 481 -12.44 0.11 22.89
CA GLY A 481 -12.84 0.81 24.09
C GLY A 481 -14.01 1.74 23.84
N SER A 482 -13.99 2.93 24.43
CA SER A 482 -15.08 3.91 24.32
C SER A 482 -15.42 4.36 22.89
N SER A 483 -14.62 4.03 21.86
CA SER A 483 -15.00 4.31 20.46
C SER A 483 -16.13 3.39 19.96
N PHE A 484 -16.47 2.34 20.70
CA PHE A 484 -17.64 1.51 20.43
C PHE A 484 -18.97 2.14 20.91
N LYS A 485 -18.94 3.05 21.90
CA LYS A 485 -20.15 3.65 22.51
C LYS A 485 -21.13 4.25 21.50
N PRO A 486 -20.72 4.91 20.40
CA PRO A 486 -21.69 5.43 19.43
C PRO A 486 -22.68 4.41 18.90
N LEU A 487 -22.29 3.13 18.77
CA LEU A 487 -23.23 2.07 18.36
C LEU A 487 -24.28 1.79 19.44
N VAL A 488 -23.88 1.78 20.73
CA VAL A 488 -24.81 1.61 21.85
C VAL A 488 -25.82 2.75 21.89
N TYR A 489 -25.36 3.99 21.74
CA TYR A 489 -26.20 5.18 21.73
C TYR A 489 -27.09 5.26 20.50
N ALA A 490 -26.58 4.87 19.32
CA ALA A 490 -27.38 4.79 18.10
C ALA A 490 -28.51 3.77 18.22
N ALA A 491 -28.24 2.59 18.81
CA ALA A 491 -29.27 1.59 19.10
C ALA A 491 -30.36 2.14 20.02
N ALA A 492 -29.99 2.87 21.07
CA ALA A 492 -30.97 3.53 21.94
C ALA A 492 -31.79 4.59 21.21
N LEU A 493 -31.15 5.52 20.49
CA LEU A 493 -31.82 6.59 19.74
C LEU A 493 -32.77 6.06 18.66
N ASP A 494 -32.46 4.91 18.08
CA ASP A 494 -33.30 4.26 17.07
C ASP A 494 -34.51 3.56 17.68
N ASN A 495 -34.43 3.26 18.98
CA ASN A 495 -35.48 2.57 19.75
C ASN A 495 -36.18 3.50 20.78
N GLY A 496 -36.40 4.76 20.42
CA GLY A 496 -37.30 5.68 21.13
C GLY A 496 -36.62 6.63 22.13
N TYR A 497 -35.31 6.48 22.38
CA TYR A 497 -34.55 7.43 23.20
C TYR A 497 -34.23 8.70 22.41
N THR A 498 -33.96 9.78 23.13
CA THR A 498 -33.57 11.08 22.55
C THR A 498 -32.21 11.51 23.09
N PRO A 499 -31.49 12.40 22.42
CA PRO A 499 -30.26 12.98 22.96
C PRO A 499 -30.44 13.66 24.34
N SER A 500 -31.67 14.10 24.67
CA SER A 500 -32.05 14.70 25.95
C SER A 500 -32.49 13.69 27.01
N THR A 501 -32.62 12.39 26.68
CA THR A 501 -32.95 11.38 27.66
C THR A 501 -31.92 11.39 28.79
N VAL A 502 -32.38 11.37 30.02
CA VAL A 502 -31.54 11.47 31.21
C VAL A 502 -31.22 10.08 31.75
N VAL A 503 -29.92 9.81 32.01
CA VAL A 503 -29.42 8.58 32.61
C VAL A 503 -28.62 8.90 33.87
N LEU A 504 -28.75 8.10 34.90
CA LEU A 504 -28.06 8.31 36.17
C LEU A 504 -26.58 7.96 36.07
N ASP A 505 -25.71 8.96 36.30
CA ASP A 505 -24.25 8.79 36.42
C ASP A 505 -23.88 8.68 37.91
N ALA A 506 -24.04 7.53 38.48
CA ALA A 506 -23.74 7.21 39.88
C ALA A 506 -23.11 5.81 39.98
N PRO A 507 -22.45 5.46 41.08
CA PRO A 507 -21.89 4.11 41.30
C PRO A 507 -22.89 3.02 40.92
N LEU A 508 -22.41 1.96 40.32
CA LEU A 508 -23.19 0.82 39.85
C LEU A 508 -22.48 -0.48 40.21
N GLU A 509 -23.20 -1.39 40.83
CA GLU A 509 -22.73 -2.73 41.09
C GLU A 509 -23.66 -3.74 40.42
N ILE A 510 -23.07 -4.68 39.70
CA ILE A 510 -23.79 -5.67 38.91
C ILE A 510 -23.33 -7.06 39.34
N ASP A 511 -24.26 -7.91 39.77
CA ASP A 511 -23.99 -9.31 39.97
C ASP A 511 -23.91 -10.02 38.62
N THR A 512 -22.75 -10.61 38.32
CA THR A 512 -22.48 -11.34 37.06
C THR A 512 -22.70 -12.83 37.20
N GLY A 513 -23.16 -13.29 38.38
CA GLY A 513 -23.27 -14.74 38.74
C GLY A 513 -21.93 -15.39 39.10
N THR A 514 -20.80 -14.71 38.80
CA THR A 514 -19.43 -15.15 39.18
C THR A 514 -18.74 -14.15 40.12
N GLY A 515 -19.40 -13.02 40.42
CA GLY A 515 -18.90 -11.96 41.28
C GLY A 515 -19.53 -10.61 40.95
N ILE A 516 -19.27 -9.62 41.78
CA ILE A 516 -19.77 -8.25 41.61
C ILE A 516 -18.84 -7.51 40.68
N TRP A 517 -19.39 -6.98 39.55
CA TRP A 517 -18.69 -6.07 38.65
C TRP A 517 -19.16 -4.65 38.93
N ALA A 518 -18.24 -3.77 39.30
CA ALA A 518 -18.48 -2.35 39.55
C ALA A 518 -17.76 -1.49 38.47
N PRO A 519 -18.42 -1.12 37.36
CA PRO A 519 -17.84 -0.25 36.38
C PRO A 519 -17.62 1.16 36.89
N GLU A 520 -16.45 1.72 36.69
CA GLU A 520 -16.10 3.08 37.06
C GLU A 520 -15.96 4.00 35.87
N ASN A 521 -16.23 5.28 36.06
CA ASN A 521 -15.83 6.31 35.10
C ASN A 521 -14.33 6.54 35.15
N TYR A 522 -13.69 6.86 34.01
CA TYR A 522 -12.25 7.10 33.91
C TYR A 522 -11.73 8.11 34.96
N THR A 523 -12.51 9.20 35.19
CA THR A 523 -12.17 10.24 36.15
C THR A 523 -12.47 9.89 37.61
N LYS A 524 -13.10 8.72 37.87
CA LYS A 524 -13.65 8.32 39.14
C LYS A 524 -14.65 9.32 39.78
N LYS A 525 -15.22 10.21 38.94
CA LYS A 525 -16.24 11.21 39.32
C LYS A 525 -17.58 10.84 38.72
N TYR A 526 -18.66 11.20 39.41
CA TYR A 526 -20.04 10.99 39.01
C TYR A 526 -20.78 12.32 38.97
N TYR A 527 -21.74 12.49 38.07
CA TYR A 527 -22.42 13.75 37.82
C TYR A 527 -23.94 13.65 38.05
N GLY A 528 -24.44 12.55 38.60
CA GLY A 528 -25.86 12.32 38.83
C GLY A 528 -26.66 12.20 37.54
N PRO A 529 -27.96 12.54 37.55
CA PRO A 529 -28.79 12.53 36.36
C PRO A 529 -28.21 13.42 35.28
N SER A 530 -27.94 12.86 34.10
CA SER A 530 -27.25 13.55 32.97
C SER A 530 -27.81 13.07 31.64
N THR A 531 -27.81 13.97 30.65
CA THR A 531 -28.34 13.67 29.31
C THR A 531 -27.49 12.65 28.57
N LEU A 532 -28.08 11.89 27.62
CA LEU A 532 -27.35 11.00 26.72
C LEU A 532 -26.27 11.76 25.96
N ARG A 533 -26.54 12.98 25.52
CA ARG A 533 -25.55 13.86 24.88
C ARG A 533 -24.33 14.05 25.78
N PHE A 534 -24.51 14.43 27.03
CA PHE A 534 -23.41 14.55 28.00
C PHE A 534 -22.65 13.24 28.18
N GLY A 535 -23.38 12.12 28.26
CA GLY A 535 -22.78 10.80 28.37
C GLY A 535 -21.80 10.45 27.26
N ILE A 536 -22.12 10.73 26.01
CA ILE A 536 -21.24 10.48 24.87
C ILE A 536 -20.12 11.54 24.76
N GLU A 537 -20.43 12.84 24.98
CA GLU A 537 -19.47 13.93 24.93
C GLU A 537 -18.33 13.76 25.94
N GLN A 538 -18.67 13.36 27.17
CA GLN A 538 -17.74 13.11 28.28
C GLN A 538 -17.32 11.63 28.41
N SER A 539 -17.80 10.80 27.50
CA SER A 539 -17.44 9.36 27.45
C SER A 539 -17.71 8.59 28.76
N ARG A 540 -18.90 8.84 29.40
CA ARG A 540 -19.25 8.26 30.70
C ARG A 540 -19.49 6.75 30.60
N ASN A 541 -18.74 5.96 31.40
CA ASN A 541 -18.85 4.50 31.38
C ASN A 541 -20.14 4.02 32.03
N VAL A 542 -20.43 4.51 33.25
CA VAL A 542 -21.58 4.06 34.04
C VAL A 542 -22.90 4.35 33.35
N MET A 543 -23.04 5.53 32.74
CA MET A 543 -24.22 5.87 31.92
C MET A 543 -24.39 4.92 30.75
N THR A 544 -23.30 4.55 30.06
CA THR A 544 -23.33 3.61 28.93
C THR A 544 -23.76 2.22 29.36
N VAL A 545 -23.25 1.74 30.50
CA VAL A 545 -23.62 0.42 31.05
C VAL A 545 -25.09 0.39 31.46
N ARG A 546 -25.60 1.43 32.15
CA ARG A 546 -27.03 1.55 32.48
C ARG A 546 -27.91 1.55 31.23
N LEU A 547 -27.51 2.33 30.21
CA LEU A 547 -28.23 2.36 28.93
C LEU A 547 -28.23 0.95 28.28
N ALA A 548 -27.10 0.24 28.32
CA ALA A 548 -26.97 -1.10 27.76
C ALA A 548 -27.81 -2.15 28.56
N GLN A 549 -27.94 -1.99 29.86
CA GLN A 549 -28.87 -2.82 30.67
C GLN A 549 -30.32 -2.61 30.27
N GLU A 550 -30.70 -1.35 30.02
CA GLU A 550 -32.08 -0.97 29.71
C GLU A 550 -32.51 -1.47 28.33
N ILE A 551 -31.68 -1.22 27.29
CA ILE A 551 -32.00 -1.61 25.91
C ILE A 551 -31.68 -3.07 25.59
N GLY A 552 -30.82 -3.71 26.39
CA GLY A 552 -30.39 -5.10 26.26
C GLY A 552 -29.20 -5.32 25.31
N MET A 553 -28.27 -6.14 25.70
CA MET A 553 -27.07 -6.49 24.91
C MET A 553 -27.38 -7.20 23.59
N PRO A 554 -28.47 -8.04 23.46
CA PRO A 554 -28.83 -8.61 22.13
C PRO A 554 -29.11 -7.55 21.08
N LEU A 555 -29.82 -6.46 21.42
CA LEU A 555 -30.07 -5.35 20.50
C LEU A 555 -28.75 -4.67 20.09
N ILE A 556 -27.87 -4.40 21.04
CA ILE A 556 -26.53 -3.81 20.76
C ILE A 556 -25.72 -4.74 19.84
N GLY A 557 -25.79 -6.05 20.06
CA GLY A 557 -25.13 -7.05 19.20
C GLY A 557 -25.65 -7.04 17.76
N GLU A 558 -26.97 -6.85 17.59
CA GLU A 558 -27.58 -6.72 16.26
C GLU A 558 -27.05 -5.49 15.52
N TYR A 559 -26.98 -4.32 16.18
CA TYR A 559 -26.39 -3.12 15.58
C TYR A 559 -24.91 -3.31 15.28
N ALA A 560 -24.14 -3.89 16.18
CA ALA A 560 -22.73 -4.18 15.97
C ALA A 560 -22.50 -5.06 14.72
N LYS A 561 -23.39 -6.05 14.49
CA LYS A 561 -23.37 -6.90 13.29
C LYS A 561 -23.78 -6.14 12.04
N ARG A 562 -24.86 -5.35 12.08
CA ARG A 562 -25.32 -4.54 10.94
C ARG A 562 -24.23 -3.58 10.46
N PHE A 563 -23.49 -2.98 11.40
CA PHE A 563 -22.36 -2.07 11.13
C PHE A 563 -21.05 -2.80 10.80
N GLY A 564 -21.04 -4.14 10.80
CA GLY A 564 -19.87 -4.93 10.43
C GLY A 564 -18.70 -4.87 11.42
N VAL A 565 -18.93 -4.41 12.66
CA VAL A 565 -17.90 -4.33 13.70
C VAL A 565 -17.61 -5.70 14.31
N TYR A 566 -18.68 -6.43 14.63
CA TYR A 566 -18.62 -7.79 15.16
C TYR A 566 -19.61 -8.69 14.44
N ASP A 567 -19.20 -9.89 14.09
CA ASP A 567 -20.10 -10.91 13.53
C ASP A 567 -20.98 -11.53 14.62
N ASN A 568 -20.43 -11.65 15.82
CA ASN A 568 -21.13 -12.10 17.03
C ASN A 568 -20.57 -11.36 18.26
N LEU A 569 -21.42 -10.67 18.99
CA LEU A 569 -21.06 -9.95 20.21
C LEU A 569 -21.61 -10.73 21.42
N PRO A 570 -20.75 -11.21 22.33
CA PRO A 570 -21.21 -11.84 23.55
C PRO A 570 -22.09 -10.90 24.42
N PRO A 571 -23.14 -11.40 25.08
CA PRO A 571 -24.13 -10.57 25.76
C PRO A 571 -23.66 -10.03 27.15
N TYR A 572 -22.36 -9.85 27.34
CA TYR A 572 -21.81 -9.28 28.57
C TYR A 572 -21.82 -7.75 28.52
N LEU A 573 -22.27 -7.10 29.58
CA LEU A 573 -22.38 -5.64 29.67
C LEU A 573 -21.03 -4.92 29.45
N SER A 574 -19.90 -5.52 29.79
CA SER A 574 -18.58 -4.97 29.53
C SER A 574 -18.30 -4.72 28.05
N PHE A 575 -18.95 -5.45 27.13
CA PHE A 575 -18.83 -5.25 25.70
C PHE A 575 -19.48 -3.93 25.23
N SER A 576 -20.43 -3.38 25.98
CA SER A 576 -20.97 -2.05 25.72
C SER A 576 -19.92 -0.94 25.84
N LEU A 577 -18.83 -1.20 26.57
CA LEU A 577 -17.67 -0.31 26.71
C LEU A 577 -16.56 -0.61 25.68
N GLY A 578 -16.78 -1.54 24.73
CA GLY A 578 -15.82 -1.90 23.72
C GLY A 578 -14.72 -2.86 24.19
N ALA A 579 -15.06 -3.82 25.07
CA ALA A 579 -14.14 -4.88 25.50
C ALA A 579 -13.89 -5.96 24.44
N GLY A 580 -14.72 -6.04 23.41
CA GLY A 580 -14.50 -6.94 22.26
C GLY A 580 -13.38 -6.43 21.36
N GLU A 581 -12.71 -7.36 20.66
CA GLU A 581 -11.61 -7.02 19.74
C GLU A 581 -12.12 -6.89 18.30
N THR A 582 -11.63 -5.88 17.59
CA THR A 582 -11.96 -5.61 16.18
C THR A 582 -10.81 -4.90 15.49
N THR A 583 -10.91 -4.68 14.17
CA THR A 583 -9.88 -3.97 13.41
C THR A 583 -10.22 -2.49 13.26
N LEU A 584 -9.18 -1.67 13.01
CA LEU A 584 -9.38 -0.24 12.74
C LEU A 584 -10.25 -0.03 11.48
N LEU A 585 -10.03 -0.82 10.43
CA LEU A 585 -10.78 -0.71 9.18
C LEU A 585 -12.29 -0.93 9.39
N LYS A 586 -12.68 -1.95 10.18
CA LYS A 586 -14.09 -2.20 10.54
C LYS A 586 -14.71 -1.03 11.29
N MET A 587 -13.97 -0.46 12.25
CA MET A 587 -14.44 0.70 13.02
C MET A 587 -14.60 1.94 12.15
N VAL A 588 -13.65 2.24 11.25
CA VAL A 588 -13.74 3.36 10.30
C VAL A 588 -14.94 3.18 9.38
N GLY A 589 -15.17 1.94 8.89
CA GLY A 589 -16.37 1.62 8.11
C GLY A 589 -17.68 1.89 8.85
N ALA A 590 -17.74 1.54 10.14
CA ALA A 590 -18.91 1.81 10.98
C ALA A 590 -19.18 3.32 11.13
N TYR A 591 -18.13 4.13 11.33
CA TYR A 591 -18.28 5.58 11.43
C TYR A 591 -18.66 6.24 10.08
N ALA A 592 -18.20 5.68 8.96
CA ALA A 592 -18.65 6.09 7.63
C ALA A 592 -20.17 5.89 7.44
N MET A 593 -20.75 4.83 8.07
CA MET A 593 -22.19 4.59 8.03
C MET A 593 -23.00 5.60 8.88
N PHE A 594 -22.42 6.17 9.94
CA PHE A 594 -23.05 7.30 10.64
C PHE A 594 -23.05 8.54 9.76
N ASP A 595 -21.92 8.86 9.15
CA ASP A 595 -21.73 10.07 8.34
C ASP A 595 -22.59 10.09 7.08
N ASN A 596 -22.75 8.95 6.39
CA ASN A 596 -23.53 8.85 5.17
C ASN A 596 -25.06 8.72 5.36
N GLY A 597 -25.55 8.90 6.59
CA GLY A 597 -26.98 8.81 6.93
C GLY A 597 -27.49 7.38 7.05
N GLY A 598 -26.67 6.44 7.49
CA GLY A 598 -27.06 5.08 7.84
C GLY A 598 -27.09 4.10 6.66
N ARG A 599 -26.41 4.37 5.56
CA ARG A 599 -26.29 3.43 4.44
C ARG A 599 -25.10 2.50 4.65
N LYS A 600 -25.31 1.23 4.34
CA LYS A 600 -24.27 0.21 4.44
C LYS A 600 -23.06 0.54 3.58
N ILE A 601 -21.90 0.48 4.18
CA ILE A 601 -20.58 0.63 3.52
C ILE A 601 -19.82 -0.68 3.62
N GLN A 602 -19.22 -1.06 2.51
CA GLN A 602 -18.19 -2.08 2.47
C GLN A 602 -16.86 -1.39 2.10
N PRO A 603 -15.91 -1.31 3.04
CA PRO A 603 -14.61 -0.73 2.73
C PRO A 603 -13.95 -1.43 1.55
N THR A 604 -13.41 -0.66 0.62
CA THR A 604 -12.72 -1.18 -0.57
C THR A 604 -11.39 -0.48 -0.79
N LEU A 605 -10.42 -1.25 -1.30
CA LEU A 605 -9.11 -0.80 -1.76
C LEU A 605 -9.04 -0.70 -3.28
N ILE A 606 -10.05 -1.21 -3.99
CA ILE A 606 -10.06 -1.35 -5.44
C ILE A 606 -11.30 -0.70 -6.02
N ASP A 607 -11.10 0.21 -6.97
CA ASP A 607 -12.17 0.82 -7.75
C ASP A 607 -12.60 -0.05 -8.94
N ARG A 608 -11.60 -0.58 -9.67
CA ARG A 608 -11.83 -1.32 -10.91
C ARG A 608 -10.72 -2.31 -11.20
N ILE A 609 -11.08 -3.46 -11.74
CA ILE A 609 -10.16 -4.44 -12.31
C ILE A 609 -10.55 -4.68 -13.76
N GLN A 610 -9.57 -4.64 -14.64
CA GLN A 610 -9.69 -5.03 -16.05
C GLN A 610 -8.78 -6.22 -16.32
N ASP A 611 -9.23 -7.10 -17.22
CA ASP A 611 -8.40 -8.20 -17.73
C ASP A 611 -7.36 -7.68 -18.75
N ARG A 612 -6.51 -8.58 -19.23
CA ARG A 612 -5.49 -8.28 -20.24
C ARG A 612 -6.05 -7.71 -21.57
N TYR A 613 -7.34 -7.90 -21.82
CA TYR A 613 -8.04 -7.41 -23.01
C TYR A 613 -8.73 -6.07 -22.78
N GLY A 614 -8.59 -5.49 -21.58
CA GLY A 614 -9.20 -4.22 -21.20
C GLY A 614 -10.68 -4.33 -20.78
N ARG A 615 -11.25 -5.55 -20.70
CA ARG A 615 -12.64 -5.75 -20.26
C ARG A 615 -12.70 -5.60 -18.74
N THR A 616 -13.68 -4.82 -18.27
CA THR A 616 -13.88 -4.63 -16.82
C THR A 616 -14.49 -5.90 -16.22
N VAL A 617 -13.74 -6.56 -15.33
CA VAL A 617 -14.15 -7.78 -14.61
C VAL A 617 -14.66 -7.47 -13.20
N TYR A 618 -14.29 -6.32 -12.66
CA TYR A 618 -14.77 -5.81 -11.37
C TYR A 618 -14.88 -4.29 -11.38
N LYS A 619 -15.96 -3.78 -10.80
CA LYS A 619 -16.18 -2.35 -10.53
C LYS A 619 -16.89 -2.21 -9.19
N HIS A 620 -16.30 -1.41 -8.28
CA HIS A 620 -16.84 -1.23 -6.94
C HIS A 620 -18.15 -0.44 -6.93
N ASP A 621 -18.14 0.78 -7.47
CA ASP A 621 -19.33 1.62 -7.48
C ASP A 621 -20.23 1.24 -8.67
N THR A 622 -21.32 0.54 -8.36
CA THR A 622 -22.34 0.09 -9.31
C THR A 622 -23.60 0.93 -9.28
N ARG A 623 -23.60 2.07 -8.54
CA ARG A 623 -24.76 2.97 -8.48
C ARG A 623 -25.04 3.56 -9.85
N GLU A 624 -26.31 3.56 -10.22
CA GLU A 624 -26.77 4.18 -11.47
C GLU A 624 -26.82 5.70 -11.28
N CYS A 625 -26.25 6.44 -12.21
CA CYS A 625 -26.36 7.89 -12.23
C CYS A 625 -27.09 8.35 -13.50
N ARG A 626 -28.24 8.99 -13.32
CA ARG A 626 -28.97 9.60 -14.43
C ARG A 626 -28.52 11.05 -14.60
N GLY A 627 -28.05 11.39 -15.79
CA GLY A 627 -27.55 12.72 -16.12
C GLY A 627 -26.09 13.00 -15.72
N CYS A 628 -25.31 11.96 -15.34
CA CYS A 628 -23.86 12.10 -15.06
C CYS A 628 -23.00 12.13 -16.32
N ASP A 629 -23.53 11.81 -17.47
CA ASP A 629 -22.87 11.70 -18.77
C ASP A 629 -22.92 13.00 -19.59
N ALA A 630 -23.42 14.06 -19.01
CA ALA A 630 -23.46 15.37 -19.66
C ALA A 630 -22.07 16.03 -19.63
N ASP A 631 -21.54 16.37 -20.82
CA ASP A 631 -20.21 16.99 -20.96
C ASP A 631 -20.13 18.39 -20.37
N LYS A 632 -21.26 19.14 -20.33
CA LYS A 632 -21.33 20.50 -19.85
C LYS A 632 -22.66 20.78 -19.17
N TRP A 633 -22.65 21.71 -18.20
CA TRP A 633 -23.86 22.26 -17.63
C TRP A 633 -24.59 23.13 -18.69
N ALA A 634 -25.80 22.74 -19.02
CA ALA A 634 -26.69 23.43 -19.96
C ALA A 634 -28.05 23.73 -19.37
N ASN A 635 -28.12 24.11 -18.08
CA ASN A 635 -29.35 24.32 -17.31
C ASN A 635 -30.23 23.08 -17.14
N GLN A 636 -29.65 21.85 -17.32
CA GLN A 636 -30.34 20.61 -17.03
C GLN A 636 -30.49 20.40 -15.51
N SER A 637 -31.39 19.50 -15.12
CA SER A 637 -31.56 19.09 -13.72
C SER A 637 -30.29 18.45 -13.17
N GLU A 638 -30.12 18.52 -11.85
CA GLU A 638 -29.02 17.83 -11.15
C GLU A 638 -29.01 16.32 -11.48
N PRO A 639 -27.82 15.71 -11.63
CA PRO A 639 -27.71 14.27 -11.76
C PRO A 639 -28.36 13.53 -10.58
N VAL A 640 -29.11 12.46 -10.89
CA VAL A 640 -29.76 11.64 -9.87
C VAL A 640 -29.00 10.36 -9.67
N LEU A 641 -28.37 10.22 -8.51
CA LEU A 641 -27.68 9.01 -8.10
C LEU A 641 -28.68 8.05 -7.43
N ILE A 642 -28.94 6.91 -8.08
CA ILE A 642 -29.81 5.87 -7.53
C ILE A 642 -29.01 4.96 -6.62
N ASP A 643 -29.17 5.12 -5.32
CA ASP A 643 -28.47 4.35 -4.30
C ASP A 643 -29.42 3.28 -3.71
N LYS A 644 -29.20 2.01 -4.10
CA LYS A 644 -29.97 0.85 -3.65
C LYS A 644 -29.34 0.14 -2.43
N ARG A 645 -28.29 0.70 -1.83
CA ARG A 645 -27.64 0.09 -0.65
C ARG A 645 -28.60 0.00 0.53
N GLU A 646 -28.46 -1.09 1.29
CA GLU A 646 -29.20 -1.33 2.53
C GLU A 646 -29.04 -0.17 3.52
N ARG A 647 -30.12 0.17 4.22
CA ARG A 647 -30.05 1.07 5.38
C ARG A 647 -29.85 0.26 6.65
N VAL A 648 -28.76 0.51 7.34
CA VAL A 648 -28.43 -0.11 8.63
C VAL A 648 -28.89 0.74 9.82
N LEU A 649 -29.20 2.03 9.55
CA LEU A 649 -29.67 2.98 10.54
C LEU A 649 -30.61 3.99 9.89
N ASP A 650 -31.63 4.43 10.65
CA ASP A 650 -32.49 5.52 10.22
C ASP A 650 -31.68 6.82 10.02
N PRO A 651 -31.89 7.61 8.96
CA PRO A 651 -31.09 8.82 8.68
C PRO A 651 -31.21 9.88 9.78
N MET A 652 -32.36 9.98 10.45
CA MET A 652 -32.52 10.92 11.54
C MET A 652 -31.75 10.48 12.78
N THR A 653 -31.70 9.17 13.08
CA THR A 653 -30.85 8.60 14.13
C THR A 653 -29.37 8.83 13.79
N ALA A 654 -28.95 8.58 12.55
CA ALA A 654 -27.58 8.83 12.10
C ALA A 654 -27.17 10.31 12.31
N TYR A 655 -28.07 11.23 12.02
CA TYR A 655 -27.82 12.66 12.27
C TYR A 655 -27.78 12.99 13.77
N GLN A 656 -28.66 12.41 14.58
CA GLN A 656 -28.65 12.61 16.04
C GLN A 656 -27.32 12.19 16.65
N ILE A 657 -26.84 10.97 16.35
CA ILE A 657 -25.56 10.49 16.86
C ILE A 657 -24.37 11.28 16.31
N THR A 658 -24.41 11.70 15.04
CA THR A 658 -23.39 12.58 14.44
C THR A 658 -23.33 13.93 15.18
N SER A 659 -24.45 14.56 15.42
CA SER A 659 -24.55 15.82 16.19
C SER A 659 -24.03 15.66 17.63
N MET A 660 -24.31 14.53 18.28
CA MET A 660 -23.74 14.23 19.60
C MET A 660 -22.23 14.03 19.54
N MET A 661 -21.71 13.35 18.52
CA MET A 661 -20.27 13.17 18.31
C MET A 661 -19.56 14.47 17.87
N GLU A 662 -20.22 15.39 17.19
CA GLU A 662 -19.72 16.75 16.99
C GLU A 662 -19.51 17.45 18.34
N GLY A 663 -20.40 17.22 19.30
CA GLY A 663 -20.25 17.68 20.70
C GLY A 663 -19.00 17.15 21.39
N VAL A 664 -18.55 15.93 21.09
CA VAL A 664 -17.29 15.36 21.60
C VAL A 664 -16.07 16.21 21.20
N VAL A 665 -16.09 16.74 19.96
CA VAL A 665 -15.05 17.63 19.46
C VAL A 665 -15.24 19.05 20.02
N GLN A 666 -16.47 19.52 20.11
CA GLN A 666 -16.74 20.91 20.53
C GLN A 666 -16.57 21.12 22.06
N ARG A 667 -16.94 20.17 22.90
CA ARG A 667 -17.04 20.34 24.36
C ARG A 667 -16.53 19.15 25.16
N GLY A 668 -16.22 18.02 24.47
CA GLY A 668 -15.93 16.74 25.09
C GLY A 668 -14.46 16.36 25.11
N THR A 669 -14.20 15.08 24.91
CA THR A 669 -12.87 14.45 25.10
C THR A 669 -11.89 14.68 23.93
N ALA A 670 -12.29 15.31 22.82
CA ALA A 670 -11.48 15.52 21.63
C ALA A 670 -11.39 16.97 21.18
N THR A 671 -11.36 17.93 22.11
CA THR A 671 -11.38 19.38 21.80
C THR A 671 -10.18 19.85 20.99
N VAL A 672 -9.05 19.14 21.02
CA VAL A 672 -7.87 19.40 20.19
C VAL A 672 -8.20 19.37 18.69
N VAL A 673 -9.21 18.61 18.27
CA VAL A 673 -9.60 18.47 16.86
C VAL A 673 -10.31 19.73 16.32
N LYS A 674 -10.78 20.63 17.18
CA LYS A 674 -11.32 21.94 16.76
C LYS A 674 -10.34 22.73 15.88
N GLU A 675 -9.04 22.54 16.07
CA GLU A 675 -7.99 23.23 15.32
C GLU A 675 -8.04 22.93 13.80
N VAL A 676 -8.80 21.91 13.37
CA VAL A 676 -9.08 21.67 11.94
C VAL A 676 -9.86 22.84 11.32
N GLY A 677 -10.67 23.54 12.11
CA GLY A 677 -11.45 24.70 11.65
C GLY A 677 -12.64 24.34 10.77
N LYS A 678 -13.09 23.08 10.79
CA LYS A 678 -14.22 22.57 10.00
C LYS A 678 -15.16 21.75 10.87
N PRO A 679 -16.43 21.51 10.47
CA PRO A 679 -17.33 20.60 11.16
C PRO A 679 -16.74 19.19 11.24
N ILE A 680 -16.40 18.73 12.42
CA ILE A 680 -15.87 17.39 12.68
C ILE A 680 -16.67 16.77 13.83
N ALA A 681 -17.12 15.55 13.60
CA ALA A 681 -17.66 14.67 14.62
C ALA A 681 -16.65 13.54 14.90
N GLY A 682 -16.71 12.92 16.06
CA GLY A 682 -15.80 11.79 16.36
C GLY A 682 -15.91 11.29 17.78
N LYS A 683 -15.14 10.26 18.07
CA LYS A 683 -15.12 9.63 19.40
C LYS A 683 -13.75 9.12 19.76
N THR A 684 -13.31 9.40 20.98
CA THR A 684 -12.11 8.82 21.60
C THR A 684 -12.39 7.42 22.12
N GLY A 685 -11.42 6.54 22.00
CA GLY A 685 -11.36 5.25 22.64
C GLY A 685 -10.12 5.16 23.52
N THR A 686 -10.27 4.56 24.68
CA THR A 686 -9.17 4.20 25.58
C THR A 686 -9.57 2.89 26.23
N THR A 687 -8.69 1.90 26.16
CA THR A 687 -8.93 0.62 26.82
C THR A 687 -8.63 0.71 28.30
N ASN A 688 -9.17 -0.24 29.07
CA ASN A 688 -8.77 -0.40 30.45
C ASN A 688 -7.24 -0.54 30.53
N ASP A 689 -6.64 0.02 31.59
CA ASP A 689 -5.20 0.08 31.79
C ASP A 689 -4.43 0.84 30.69
N GLU A 690 -5.12 1.71 29.90
CA GLU A 690 -4.49 2.58 28.90
C GLU A 690 -3.52 1.81 27.96
N LYS A 691 -3.93 0.62 27.47
CA LYS A 691 -3.11 -0.21 26.57
C LYS A 691 -3.24 0.21 25.11
N ASP A 692 -4.41 0.71 24.71
CA ASP A 692 -4.71 1.21 23.38
C ASP A 692 -5.40 2.57 23.45
N ALA A 693 -4.96 3.49 22.60
CA ALA A 693 -5.51 4.82 22.45
C ALA A 693 -6.08 4.98 21.03
N TRP A 694 -7.40 5.23 20.91
CA TRP A 694 -8.13 5.34 19.65
C TRP A 694 -8.75 6.73 19.48
N PHE A 695 -8.84 7.18 18.25
CA PHE A 695 -9.74 8.24 17.85
C PHE A 695 -10.23 8.00 16.42
N ILE A 696 -11.55 8.10 16.23
CA ILE A 696 -12.15 8.09 14.90
C ILE A 696 -12.93 9.36 14.76
N GLY A 697 -12.54 10.19 13.79
CA GLY A 697 -13.17 11.46 13.47
C GLY A 697 -13.64 11.50 12.03
N PHE A 698 -14.67 12.26 11.75
CA PHE A 698 -15.20 12.42 10.41
C PHE A 698 -15.75 13.82 10.16
N SER A 699 -15.67 14.25 8.91
CA SER A 699 -16.38 15.35 8.28
C SER A 699 -17.30 14.78 7.21
N PRO A 700 -18.23 15.55 6.61
CA PRO A 700 -19.09 15.05 5.52
C PRO A 700 -18.34 14.44 4.32
N ASP A 701 -17.04 14.75 4.17
CA ASP A 701 -16.22 14.32 3.03
C ASP A 701 -15.19 13.24 3.36
N LEU A 702 -14.90 12.98 4.66
CA LEU A 702 -13.75 12.16 5.04
C LEU A 702 -13.90 11.59 6.45
N VAL A 703 -13.69 10.27 6.58
CA VAL A 703 -13.57 9.58 7.86
C VAL A 703 -12.12 9.17 8.07
N VAL A 704 -11.57 9.46 9.25
CA VAL A 704 -10.19 9.11 9.60
C VAL A 704 -10.17 8.42 10.97
N GLY A 705 -9.61 7.23 11.02
CA GLY A 705 -9.38 6.50 12.26
C GLY A 705 -7.90 6.28 12.53
N VAL A 706 -7.52 6.39 13.79
CA VAL A 706 -6.17 6.12 14.29
C VAL A 706 -6.25 5.33 15.59
N TYR A 707 -5.37 4.36 15.73
CA TYR A 707 -5.07 3.81 17.05
C TYR A 707 -3.56 3.68 17.27
N LEU A 708 -3.14 3.76 18.53
CA LEU A 708 -1.79 3.50 19.01
C LEU A 708 -1.84 2.45 20.13
N GLY A 709 -0.85 1.55 20.14
CA GLY A 709 -0.66 0.53 21.17
C GLY A 709 0.64 -0.24 20.91
N TYR A 710 1.05 -1.04 21.88
CA TYR A 710 2.15 -1.98 21.66
C TYR A 710 1.64 -3.29 21.08
N ASP A 711 2.40 -3.93 20.19
CA ASP A 711 2.02 -5.24 19.63
C ASP A 711 1.78 -6.30 20.73
N LYS A 712 2.65 -6.30 21.74
CA LYS A 712 2.38 -7.01 23.01
C LYS A 712 1.71 -6.02 23.95
N PRO A 713 0.38 -6.16 24.22
CA PRO A 713 -0.37 -5.17 24.99
C PRO A 713 0.25 -4.87 26.35
N ARG A 714 0.66 -3.63 26.55
CA ARG A 714 1.17 -3.09 27.81
C ARG A 714 0.71 -1.65 27.98
N HIS A 715 0.78 -1.15 29.20
CA HIS A 715 0.37 0.22 29.53
C HIS A 715 1.18 1.27 28.73
N LEU A 716 0.49 2.23 28.11
CA LEU A 716 1.09 3.34 27.35
C LEU A 716 1.64 4.45 28.25
N GLY A 717 1.18 4.52 29.49
CA GLY A 717 1.55 5.58 30.44
C GLY A 717 0.30 6.25 31.02
N LYS A 718 0.43 6.82 32.22
CA LYS A 718 -0.69 7.49 32.89
C LYS A 718 -1.17 8.68 32.07
N GLY A 719 -2.46 8.72 31.73
CA GLY A 719 -3.08 9.78 30.95
C GLY A 719 -2.91 9.60 29.42
N ALA A 720 -2.38 8.46 28.96
CA ALA A 720 -2.21 8.13 27.55
C ALA A 720 -3.54 7.74 26.89
N THR A 721 -4.47 8.69 26.79
CA THR A 721 -5.81 8.46 26.26
C THR A 721 -5.88 8.71 24.76
N GLY A 722 -6.95 8.24 24.11
CA GLY A 722 -7.23 8.52 22.72
C GLY A 722 -7.30 10.00 22.38
N GLY A 723 -7.79 10.83 23.31
CA GLY A 723 -7.84 12.29 23.16
C GLY A 723 -6.45 12.94 23.16
N VAL A 724 -5.48 12.36 23.86
CA VAL A 724 -4.11 12.88 23.98
C VAL A 724 -3.19 12.35 22.89
N LEU A 725 -3.33 11.07 22.47
CA LEU A 725 -2.42 10.44 21.53
C LEU A 725 -2.96 10.32 20.11
N ALA A 726 -4.18 9.82 19.93
CA ALA A 726 -4.72 9.53 18.61
C ALA A 726 -5.41 10.75 17.96
N ALA A 727 -6.15 11.54 18.74
CA ALA A 727 -6.87 12.71 18.25
C ALA A 727 -5.96 13.80 17.63
N PRO A 728 -4.76 14.11 18.17
CA PRO A 728 -3.82 15.04 17.52
C PRO A 728 -3.36 14.56 16.13
N ILE A 729 -3.13 13.24 15.94
CA ILE A 729 -2.72 12.67 14.64
C ILE A 729 -3.84 12.86 13.61
N VAL A 730 -5.10 12.59 14.00
CA VAL A 730 -6.26 12.81 13.12
C VAL A 730 -6.44 14.29 12.82
N ARG A 731 -6.27 15.18 13.82
CA ARG A 731 -6.29 16.64 13.61
C ARG A 731 -5.27 17.06 12.56
N ASP A 732 -4.02 16.61 12.69
CA ASP A 732 -2.92 17.02 11.79
C ASP A 732 -3.14 16.49 10.38
N PHE A 733 -3.68 15.28 10.25
CA PHE A 733 -4.08 14.73 8.97
C PHE A 733 -5.24 15.53 8.34
N MET A 734 -6.36 15.70 9.06
CA MET A 734 -7.55 16.36 8.53
C MET A 734 -7.32 17.82 8.22
N LYS A 735 -6.48 18.52 8.98
CA LYS A 735 -6.13 19.92 8.75
C LYS A 735 -5.52 20.15 7.38
N VAL A 736 -4.69 19.21 6.91
CA VAL A 736 -4.07 19.28 5.57
C VAL A 736 -5.00 18.68 4.51
N ALA A 737 -5.57 17.50 4.77
CA ALA A 737 -6.40 16.80 3.79
C ALA A 737 -7.68 17.56 3.41
N LEU A 738 -8.21 18.38 4.33
CA LEU A 738 -9.42 19.17 4.11
C LEU A 738 -9.12 20.66 3.84
N ALA A 739 -7.87 21.08 3.71
CA ALA A 739 -7.51 22.50 3.57
C ALA A 739 -8.28 23.20 2.45
N ASP A 740 -8.35 22.58 1.28
CA ASP A 740 -9.00 23.12 0.08
C ASP A 740 -10.50 22.83 -0.01
N LYS A 741 -11.06 22.11 0.99
CA LYS A 741 -12.49 21.80 1.00
C LYS A 741 -13.28 22.89 1.70
N PRO A 742 -14.50 23.20 1.29
CA PRO A 742 -15.37 24.13 2.03
C PRO A 742 -15.74 23.56 3.40
N ALA A 743 -16.04 24.45 4.37
CA ALA A 743 -16.54 24.04 5.67
C ALA A 743 -18.06 23.76 5.59
N VAL A 744 -18.43 22.60 5.06
CA VAL A 744 -19.83 22.19 4.91
C VAL A 744 -20.32 21.54 6.20
N PRO A 745 -21.46 21.98 6.79
CA PRO A 745 -22.04 21.31 7.96
C PRO A 745 -22.62 19.95 7.59
N PHE A 746 -22.78 19.08 8.59
CA PHE A 746 -23.48 17.80 8.41
C PHE A 746 -24.92 18.03 7.94
N ARG A 747 -25.36 17.24 6.98
CA ARG A 747 -26.68 17.38 6.36
C ARG A 747 -27.78 16.99 7.33
N VAL A 748 -28.68 17.91 7.62
CA VAL A 748 -29.89 17.66 8.44
C VAL A 748 -30.91 16.89 7.59
N PRO A 749 -31.35 15.70 7.98
CA PRO A 749 -32.39 14.96 7.25
C PRO A 749 -33.74 15.68 7.36
N ALA A 750 -34.58 15.48 6.34
CA ALA A 750 -35.96 15.99 6.39
C ALA A 750 -36.71 15.39 7.60
N GLY A 751 -37.47 16.20 8.30
CA GLY A 751 -38.26 15.82 9.48
C GLY A 751 -37.58 16.13 10.82
N ILE A 752 -36.25 16.23 10.89
CA ILE A 752 -35.57 16.64 12.13
C ILE A 752 -35.94 18.06 12.48
N LYS A 753 -36.25 18.26 13.76
CA LYS A 753 -36.46 19.57 14.38
C LYS A 753 -35.28 19.91 15.27
N LEU A 754 -34.63 21.06 15.02
CA LEU A 754 -33.61 21.61 15.89
C LEU A 754 -34.27 22.53 16.93
N ILE A 755 -34.19 22.08 18.19
CA ILE A 755 -34.85 22.76 19.32
C ILE A 755 -33.77 23.24 20.29
N ARG A 756 -33.95 24.50 20.78
CA ARG A 756 -33.05 25.05 21.81
C ARG A 756 -33.29 24.35 23.14
N ILE A 757 -32.24 23.76 23.68
CA ILE A 757 -32.26 23.08 24.98
C ILE A 757 -31.12 23.55 25.89
N ASP A 758 -31.31 23.38 27.20
CA ASP A 758 -30.20 23.37 28.15
C ASP A 758 -29.48 22.04 28.05
N PRO A 759 -28.18 21.97 27.69
CA PRO A 759 -27.45 20.71 27.52
C PRO A 759 -27.30 19.89 28.80
N LYS A 760 -27.48 20.46 29.97
CA LYS A 760 -27.39 19.76 31.26
C LYS A 760 -28.70 19.04 31.60
N THR A 761 -29.82 19.72 31.49
CA THR A 761 -31.14 19.19 31.87
C THR A 761 -31.84 18.49 30.71
N GLY A 762 -31.46 18.79 29.45
CA GLY A 762 -32.16 18.31 28.27
C GLY A 762 -33.51 18.97 28.03
N MET A 763 -33.91 19.89 28.90
CA MET A 763 -35.20 20.62 28.85
C MET A 763 -35.12 21.75 27.82
N ARG A 764 -36.29 22.19 27.32
CA ARG A 764 -36.44 23.35 26.43
C ARG A 764 -35.87 24.58 27.12
N ALA A 765 -34.94 25.28 26.42
CA ALA A 765 -34.34 26.52 26.93
C ALA A 765 -35.35 27.69 26.94
N GLY A 766 -35.34 28.43 28.05
CA GLY A 766 -36.09 29.69 28.18
C GLY A 766 -35.41 30.88 27.50
N PRO A 767 -36.07 32.03 27.41
CA PRO A 767 -35.53 33.26 26.79
C PRO A 767 -34.24 33.79 27.44
N GLY A 768 -34.00 33.48 28.74
CA GLY A 768 -32.86 33.99 29.53
C GLY A 768 -31.68 33.00 29.69
N ASP A 769 -31.80 31.83 29.14
CA ASP A 769 -30.77 30.81 29.33
C ASP A 769 -29.50 31.11 28.53
N GLN A 770 -28.36 31.23 29.23
CA GLN A 770 -27.07 31.56 28.66
C GLN A 770 -26.35 30.37 28.02
N ARG A 771 -26.63 29.12 28.42
CA ARG A 771 -26.05 27.91 27.92
C ARG A 771 -27.08 27.13 27.11
N VAL A 772 -27.11 27.36 25.82
CA VAL A 772 -28.10 26.75 24.95
C VAL A 772 -27.41 26.08 23.77
N ILE A 773 -27.88 24.89 23.43
CA ILE A 773 -27.54 24.21 22.20
C ILE A 773 -28.78 23.93 21.35
N LEU A 774 -28.59 23.78 20.04
CA LEU A 774 -29.62 23.27 19.15
C LEU A 774 -29.53 21.74 19.16
N GLU A 775 -30.57 21.09 19.71
CA GLU A 775 -30.63 19.63 19.78
C GLU A 775 -31.58 19.07 18.74
N ALA A 776 -31.21 17.91 18.17
CA ALA A 776 -31.94 17.25 17.10
C ALA A 776 -33.01 16.32 17.65
N PHE A 777 -34.27 16.58 17.29
CA PHE A 777 -35.39 15.72 17.65
C PHE A 777 -36.10 15.16 16.42
N LYS A 778 -36.44 13.87 16.45
CA LYS A 778 -37.32 13.22 15.49
C LYS A 778 -38.75 13.75 15.60
N PRO A 779 -39.61 13.61 14.58
CA PRO A 779 -41.04 13.98 14.69
C PRO A 779 -41.69 13.23 15.85
N GLY A 780 -42.44 13.97 16.68
CA GLY A 780 -43.13 13.43 17.86
C GLY A 780 -42.25 13.25 19.10
N THR A 781 -40.94 13.54 19.04
CA THR A 781 -40.01 13.40 20.18
C THR A 781 -39.51 14.79 20.63
N ALA A 782 -40.39 15.67 21.07
CA ALA A 782 -39.99 16.95 21.63
C ALA A 782 -39.26 16.79 22.99
N PRO A 783 -38.48 17.82 23.43
CA PRO A 783 -37.95 17.79 24.79
C PRO A 783 -39.09 17.55 25.79
N PRO A 784 -38.92 16.63 26.76
CA PRO A 784 -39.98 16.32 27.72
C PRO A 784 -40.27 17.52 28.61
N ASP A 785 -41.54 17.68 28.99
CA ASP A 785 -41.94 18.66 30.02
C ASP A 785 -41.52 18.21 31.41
N ASN A 786 -41.47 16.88 31.62
CA ASN A 786 -40.91 16.20 32.80
C ASN A 786 -40.01 15.09 32.33
N TYR A 787 -38.96 14.77 33.05
CA TYR A 787 -38.07 13.66 32.66
C TYR A 787 -38.01 12.55 33.70
N SER A 788 -37.97 11.31 33.24
CA SER A 788 -37.62 10.14 34.02
C SER A 788 -36.13 9.87 33.89
N VAL A 789 -35.52 9.28 34.92
CA VAL A 789 -34.09 8.95 34.93
C VAL A 789 -33.93 7.46 34.76
N VAL A 790 -33.29 7.04 33.65
CA VAL A 790 -32.96 5.62 33.43
C VAL A 790 -32.01 5.11 34.50
N GLY A 791 -32.36 3.99 35.10
CA GLY A 791 -31.62 3.35 36.20
C GLY A 791 -32.09 3.78 37.60
N VAL A 792 -33.19 4.50 37.70
CA VAL A 792 -33.89 4.74 38.95
C VAL A 792 -35.32 4.26 38.81
N THR A 793 -35.65 3.17 39.48
CA THR A 793 -36.98 2.56 39.46
C THR A 793 -37.60 2.49 40.84
N ASP A 794 -38.94 2.53 40.92
CA ASP A 794 -39.66 2.22 42.15
C ASP A 794 -39.66 0.71 42.45
N ALA A 795 -40.33 0.32 43.53
CA ALA A 795 -40.43 -1.07 43.95
C ALA A 795 -41.18 -1.96 42.90
N ASP A 796 -41.94 -1.36 42.00
CA ASP A 796 -42.70 -2.01 40.94
C ASP A 796 -41.94 -2.01 39.61
N GLY A 797 -40.67 -1.54 39.55
CA GLY A 797 -39.87 -1.48 38.35
C GLY A 797 -40.20 -0.32 37.39
N ARG A 798 -41.01 0.67 37.84
CA ARG A 798 -41.32 1.84 37.02
C ARG A 798 -40.24 2.91 37.19
N PRO A 799 -39.83 3.61 36.10
CA PRO A 799 -38.88 4.71 36.21
C PRO A 799 -39.37 5.76 37.18
N LEU A 800 -38.54 6.08 38.17
CA LEU A 800 -38.83 7.19 39.11
C LEU A 800 -38.55 8.55 38.47
N GLY A 801 -39.45 9.50 38.72
CA GLY A 801 -39.19 10.89 38.42
C GLY A 801 -37.99 11.38 39.24
N VAL A 802 -37.27 12.36 38.71
CA VAL A 802 -36.11 12.96 39.38
C VAL A 802 -36.56 13.65 40.66
N SER A 803 -35.88 13.37 41.79
CA SER A 803 -36.15 14.11 43.01
C SER A 803 -35.82 15.59 42.87
N PRO A 804 -36.46 16.52 43.63
CA PRO A 804 -36.12 17.93 43.60
C PRO A 804 -34.65 18.24 43.90
N GLU A 805 -33.98 17.37 44.68
CA GLU A 805 -32.55 17.44 44.98
C GLU A 805 -31.69 17.02 43.76
N ALA A 806 -32.06 15.92 43.12
CA ALA A 806 -31.40 15.50 41.87
C ALA A 806 -31.56 16.50 40.76
N ASP A 807 -32.77 17.09 40.62
CA ASP A 807 -33.02 18.16 39.64
C ASP A 807 -32.16 19.41 39.95
N ARG A 808 -32.08 19.82 41.24
CA ARG A 808 -31.18 20.91 41.66
C ARG A 808 -29.71 20.59 41.38
N ALA A 809 -29.25 19.35 41.64
CA ALA A 809 -27.89 18.93 41.40
C ALA A 809 -27.55 18.96 39.88
N VAL A 810 -28.48 18.53 39.01
CA VAL A 810 -28.34 18.60 37.56
C VAL A 810 -28.23 20.06 37.10
N ARG A 811 -29.14 20.93 37.53
CA ARG A 811 -29.14 22.34 37.20
C ARG A 811 -27.90 23.09 37.71
N ALA A 812 -27.44 22.78 38.91
CA ALA A 812 -26.23 23.36 39.50
C ALA A 812 -24.93 22.80 38.90
N GLY A 813 -24.98 21.65 38.18
CA GLY A 813 -23.79 21.00 37.63
C GLY A 813 -22.86 20.47 38.71
N THR A 814 -23.36 20.26 39.93
CA THR A 814 -22.54 19.82 41.09
C THR A 814 -22.44 18.30 41.22
N GLY A 815 -23.18 17.55 40.38
CA GLY A 815 -23.04 16.11 40.23
C GLY A 815 -23.00 15.35 41.56
N GLY A 816 -23.77 15.72 42.50
CA GLY A 816 -23.74 15.08 43.77
C GLY A 816 -25.12 14.54 44.17
N LEU A 817 -25.40 13.32 43.88
CA LEU A 817 -26.06 12.43 44.82
C LEU A 817 -24.94 11.64 45.49
N TYR A 818 -24.86 11.78 46.79
CA TYR A 818 -23.89 11.24 47.73
C TYR A 818 -23.51 9.81 47.53
#